data_07ea30ac854cd90ca2e965e060f6af0d
#
_entry.id   07ea30ac854cd90ca2e965e060f6af0d
#
_cell.length_a   1.000
_cell.length_b   1.000
_cell.length_c   1.000
_cell.angle_alpha   90.00
_cell.angle_beta   90.00
_cell.angle_gamma   90.00
#
_symmetry.space_group_name_H-M   'P 1'
#
loop_
_entity.id
_entity.type
_entity.pdbx_description
1 polymer ?
#
loop_
_entity_poly.entity_id
_entity_poly.type
_entity_poly.pdbx_seq_one_letter_code
_entity_poly.pdbx_strand_id
1 'polypeptide(L)'
;MSNKKLSRLLEPNLKFYFAVMLLFAVAAIPVNWQLALAEGTLTVLLYFYFRQSNQKRRQGVLQYIDSVTGSVDTASKSTLINSPLPTLVFRPDTGEIIWSNESFLQLAGVREHLFEMRLSEAVPDFQVQWLLSGKQESPERVELNNHRFRVYGSLVRSRNRTGVQSLVATTYWVETTEADHLREVYEASRPVAAILMLDNYEDLMKACEDTQRSAVLAQIDEKLQTWANAGQGILLKTDRNHYLFLFEEQYFQHFVDEKFSILDTVRAIRVAENIHPTLSIGIGKDSPSIPELYKNAKLSLEMALSRGGDQAVVRNQVDFAFYGGRTKATEKRTKVKSRVMANAFRELIADAGEVYIMGHSFADMDAVGAAAGICCAARKRGKQARIVIDREHTAAETLIARLDALPEYSGVFLTPAEAFLQMRADTLLVVVDTNRPDMVENPQLLESCNRVAVIDHHRRAATYIENAAFNFHEPYASSASELVTELLQYLVEPTDLLREEAGALLAGIVLDTKHFPQRTGGRTFEAAAFLRRSGADTAEVQRLFQGDLKDMVTKYDIIRRAEMYRSNIAVSVVEEPGVDRVAAAQAADDLLTLKGVQASFVIYAAEGAVLMSARSLGEINVQVILEALGGGGNSTTAGARIEDTDPESVRQQLIGVLDAYFEK
;
A
#
# COMPACT_ATOMS: atom_id res chain seq x y z
N MET A 1 -46.67 -22.26 24.88
CA MET A 1 -46.19 -23.41 25.64
C MET A 1 -47.17 -23.70 26.80
N SER A 2 -47.63 -24.93 26.88
CA SER A 2 -48.76 -25.38 27.65
C SER A 2 -48.67 -24.97 29.14
N ASN A 3 -49.74 -24.36 29.65
CA ASN A 3 -50.03 -24.06 31.08
C ASN A 3 -49.79 -25.24 32.05
N LYS A 4 -49.65 -26.48 31.55
CA LYS A 4 -49.35 -27.67 32.35
C LYS A 4 -47.92 -27.75 32.93
N LYS A 5 -46.89 -27.15 32.26
CA LYS A 5 -45.50 -27.15 32.79
C LYS A 5 -45.32 -26.10 33.92
N LEU A 6 -45.95 -24.97 33.76
CA LEU A 6 -45.90 -23.89 34.79
C LEU A 6 -46.66 -24.30 36.05
N SER A 7 -47.77 -24.99 35.89
CA SER A 7 -48.60 -25.52 37.00
C SER A 7 -47.86 -26.57 37.84
N ARG A 8 -47.00 -27.39 37.26
CA ARG A 8 -46.15 -28.37 37.97
C ARG A 8 -45.00 -27.73 38.77
N LEU A 9 -44.47 -26.60 38.31
CA LEU A 9 -43.38 -25.87 38.99
C LEU A 9 -43.87 -25.08 40.22
N LEU A 10 -45.17 -24.79 40.29
CA LEU A 10 -45.78 -23.98 41.39
C LEU A 10 -46.38 -24.87 42.49
N GLU A 11 -46.44 -26.19 42.34
CA GLU A 11 -46.94 -27.08 43.38
C GLU A 11 -45.81 -27.70 44.20
N PRO A 12 -45.56 -27.27 45.45
CA PRO A 12 -44.67 -28.02 46.31
C PRO A 12 -45.33 -29.40 46.60
N ASN A 13 -44.55 -30.45 46.45
CA ASN A 13 -45.05 -31.84 46.52
C ASN A 13 -45.24 -32.27 47.99
N LEU A 14 -46.17 -31.60 48.68
CA LEU A 14 -46.42 -31.80 50.11
C LEU A 14 -47.37 -32.99 50.40
N LYS A 15 -47.90 -33.62 49.35
CA LYS A 15 -48.76 -34.81 49.47
C LYS A 15 -48.08 -35.93 50.24
N PHE A 16 -46.80 -36.08 50.07
CA PHE A 16 -46.01 -37.07 50.81
C PHE A 16 -45.96 -36.76 52.30
N TYR A 17 -45.75 -35.51 52.66
CA TYR A 17 -45.71 -35.10 54.08
C TYR A 17 -47.06 -35.28 54.74
N PHE A 18 -48.16 -34.95 54.12
CA PHE A 18 -49.50 -35.21 54.65
C PHE A 18 -49.80 -36.71 54.79
N ALA A 19 -49.33 -37.54 53.88
CA ALA A 19 -49.46 -38.98 54.00
C ALA A 19 -48.66 -39.55 55.18
N VAL A 20 -47.45 -39.04 55.39
CA VAL A 20 -46.59 -39.42 56.52
C VAL A 20 -47.24 -38.98 57.84
N MET A 21 -47.77 -37.76 57.94
CA MET A 21 -48.46 -37.27 59.11
C MET A 21 -49.73 -38.14 59.46
N LEU A 22 -50.47 -38.52 58.41
CA LEU A 22 -51.64 -39.42 58.60
C LEU A 22 -51.19 -40.81 59.06
N LEU A 23 -50.08 -41.33 58.63
CA LEU A 23 -49.52 -42.58 59.05
C LEU A 23 -49.07 -42.55 60.52
N PHE A 24 -48.49 -41.44 60.93
CA PHE A 24 -48.18 -41.24 62.35
C PHE A 24 -49.44 -41.18 63.26
N ALA A 25 -50.50 -40.51 62.78
CA ALA A 25 -51.76 -40.45 63.48
C ALA A 25 -52.38 -41.85 63.65
N VAL A 26 -52.30 -42.68 62.60
CA VAL A 26 -52.78 -44.08 62.68
C VAL A 26 -51.92 -44.94 63.61
N ALA A 27 -50.61 -44.77 63.58
CA ALA A 27 -49.69 -45.49 64.47
C ALA A 27 -49.88 -45.12 66.00
N ALA A 28 -50.38 -43.94 66.31
CA ALA A 28 -50.70 -43.53 67.66
C ALA A 28 -51.99 -44.11 68.28
N ILE A 29 -52.87 -44.72 67.45
CA ILE A 29 -54.15 -45.27 67.94
C ILE A 29 -54.00 -46.31 69.09
N PRO A 30 -53.08 -47.30 69.03
CA PRO A 30 -52.96 -48.29 70.11
C PRO A 30 -52.39 -47.74 71.43
N VAL A 31 -51.72 -46.58 71.36
CA VAL A 31 -51.07 -45.94 72.56
C VAL A 31 -52.01 -44.94 73.20
N ASN A 32 -52.67 -44.07 72.47
CA ASN A 32 -53.64 -43.09 72.96
C ASN A 32 -54.57 -42.66 71.79
N TRP A 33 -55.79 -43.18 71.77
CA TRP A 33 -56.76 -42.91 70.73
C TRP A 33 -57.23 -41.45 70.68
N GLN A 34 -57.24 -40.72 71.80
CA GLN A 34 -57.60 -39.31 71.84
C GLN A 34 -56.54 -38.43 71.15
N LEU A 35 -55.25 -38.75 71.38
CA LEU A 35 -54.14 -38.05 70.72
C LEU A 35 -54.13 -38.35 69.19
N ALA A 36 -54.36 -39.57 68.76
CA ALA A 36 -54.51 -40.00 67.39
C ALA A 36 -55.62 -39.25 66.64
N LEU A 37 -56.76 -39.07 67.31
CA LEU A 37 -57.91 -38.35 66.75
C LEU A 37 -57.59 -36.83 66.62
N ALA A 38 -56.85 -36.23 67.54
CA ALA A 38 -56.45 -34.86 67.50
C ALA A 38 -55.40 -34.60 66.34
N GLU A 39 -54.41 -35.48 66.19
CA GLU A 39 -53.44 -35.42 65.06
C GLU A 39 -54.08 -35.62 63.73
N GLY A 40 -55.02 -36.58 63.60
CA GLY A 40 -55.75 -36.82 62.36
C GLY A 40 -56.60 -35.61 61.97
N THR A 41 -57.35 -35.02 62.92
CA THR A 41 -58.14 -33.83 62.61
C THR A 41 -57.30 -32.63 62.25
N LEU A 42 -56.17 -32.42 62.90
CA LEU A 42 -55.23 -31.33 62.58
C LEU A 42 -54.62 -31.53 61.19
N THR A 43 -54.24 -32.74 60.83
CA THR A 43 -53.69 -33.08 59.49
C THR A 43 -54.72 -32.80 58.43
N VAL A 44 -55.95 -33.12 58.61
CA VAL A 44 -57.03 -32.84 57.66
C VAL A 44 -57.30 -31.34 57.54
N LEU A 45 -57.33 -30.60 58.66
CA LEU A 45 -57.47 -29.12 58.64
C LEU A 45 -56.30 -28.45 57.92
N LEU A 46 -55.08 -28.86 58.18
CA LEU A 46 -53.89 -28.36 57.54
C LEU A 46 -53.90 -28.69 56.02
N TYR A 47 -54.36 -29.84 55.64
CA TYR A 47 -54.50 -30.23 54.21
C TYR A 47 -55.49 -29.26 53.50
N PHE A 48 -56.64 -29.02 54.05
CA PHE A 48 -57.63 -28.12 53.47
C PHE A 48 -57.15 -26.66 53.46
N TYR A 49 -56.51 -26.17 54.53
CA TYR A 49 -55.90 -24.85 54.57
C TYR A 49 -54.83 -24.70 53.48
N PHE A 50 -53.94 -25.67 53.36
CA PHE A 50 -52.89 -25.68 52.32
C PHE A 50 -53.48 -25.71 50.95
N ARG A 51 -54.44 -26.52 50.68
CA ARG A 51 -55.15 -26.61 49.38
C ARG A 51 -55.78 -25.28 49.00
N GLN A 52 -56.43 -24.62 49.91
CA GLN A 52 -57.06 -23.33 49.67
C GLN A 52 -56.03 -22.21 49.50
N SER A 53 -54.97 -22.17 50.26
CA SER A 53 -53.88 -21.22 50.17
C SER A 53 -53.15 -21.36 48.80
N ASN A 54 -52.89 -22.59 48.40
CA ASN A 54 -52.22 -22.86 47.10
C ASN A 54 -53.09 -22.46 45.90
N GLN A 55 -54.42 -22.67 45.98
CA GLN A 55 -55.34 -22.21 44.96
C GLN A 55 -55.35 -20.67 44.83
N LYS A 56 -55.40 -19.92 45.94
CA LYS A 56 -55.34 -18.47 45.96
C LYS A 56 -54.01 -17.96 45.35
N ARG A 57 -52.90 -18.55 45.78
CA ARG A 57 -51.54 -18.18 45.24
C ARG A 57 -51.44 -18.43 43.75
N ARG A 58 -51.93 -19.55 43.27
CA ARG A 58 -51.97 -19.93 41.84
C ARG A 58 -52.80 -18.93 41.03
N GLN A 59 -53.97 -18.58 41.50
CA GLN A 59 -54.80 -17.54 40.85
C GLN A 59 -54.11 -16.18 40.77
N GLY A 60 -53.48 -15.74 41.86
CA GLY A 60 -52.73 -14.49 41.89
C GLY A 60 -51.55 -14.43 40.90
N VAL A 61 -50.79 -15.55 40.80
CA VAL A 61 -49.66 -15.61 39.86
C VAL A 61 -50.14 -15.64 38.41
N LEU A 62 -51.22 -16.36 38.10
CA LEU A 62 -51.79 -16.38 36.73
C LEU A 62 -52.35 -15.01 36.37
N GLN A 63 -53.07 -14.33 37.27
CA GLN A 63 -53.56 -12.96 37.03
C GLN A 63 -52.43 -11.97 36.84
N TYR A 64 -51.31 -12.10 37.57
CA TYR A 64 -50.14 -11.25 37.38
C TYR A 64 -49.48 -11.48 36.01
N ILE A 65 -49.31 -12.73 35.62
CA ILE A 65 -48.76 -13.07 34.28
C ILE A 65 -49.64 -12.51 33.18
N ASP A 66 -50.97 -12.70 33.26
CA ASP A 66 -51.92 -12.19 32.26
C ASP A 66 -51.92 -10.65 32.22
N SER A 67 -51.80 -9.96 33.36
CA SER A 67 -51.73 -8.51 33.42
C SER A 67 -50.44 -7.96 32.83
N VAL A 68 -49.28 -8.60 33.10
CA VAL A 68 -47.99 -8.21 32.53
C VAL A 68 -47.97 -8.45 31.04
N THR A 69 -48.44 -9.61 30.57
CA THR A 69 -48.50 -9.93 29.12
C THR A 69 -49.45 -8.99 28.40
N GLY A 70 -50.60 -8.68 28.94
CA GLY A 70 -51.53 -7.72 28.35
C GLY A 70 -50.99 -6.29 28.33
N SER A 71 -50.23 -5.88 29.35
CA SER A 71 -49.58 -4.58 29.39
C SER A 71 -48.44 -4.46 28.36
N VAL A 72 -47.63 -5.52 28.19
CA VAL A 72 -46.57 -5.58 27.15
C VAL A 72 -47.18 -5.56 25.76
N ASP A 73 -48.23 -6.33 25.49
CA ASP A 73 -48.91 -6.32 24.18
C ASP A 73 -49.52 -4.94 23.84
N THR A 74 -50.13 -4.29 24.84
CA THR A 74 -50.71 -2.96 24.67
C THR A 74 -49.61 -1.89 24.47
N ALA A 75 -48.54 -1.96 25.24
CA ALA A 75 -47.39 -1.08 25.08
C ALA A 75 -46.72 -1.27 23.69
N SER A 76 -46.50 -2.52 23.28
CA SER A 76 -45.92 -2.81 21.96
C SER A 76 -46.76 -2.30 20.79
N LYS A 77 -48.08 -2.49 20.87
CA LYS A 77 -49.00 -1.94 19.85
C LYS A 77 -49.04 -0.41 19.84
N SER A 78 -49.11 0.21 21.02
CA SER A 78 -49.06 1.68 21.13
C SER A 78 -47.72 2.26 20.62
N THR A 79 -46.60 1.59 20.92
CA THR A 79 -45.28 2.02 20.45
C THR A 79 -45.16 1.95 18.94
N LEU A 80 -45.65 0.90 18.29
CA LEU A 80 -45.67 0.78 16.84
C LEU A 80 -46.55 1.84 16.17
N ILE A 81 -47.79 2.05 16.68
CA ILE A 81 -48.76 2.99 16.11
C ILE A 81 -48.29 4.42 16.25
N ASN A 82 -47.74 4.79 17.41
CA ASN A 82 -47.31 6.14 17.75
C ASN A 82 -45.80 6.35 17.56
N SER A 83 -45.09 5.43 16.89
CA SER A 83 -43.67 5.58 16.61
C SER A 83 -43.44 6.83 15.75
N PRO A 84 -42.52 7.72 16.13
CA PRO A 84 -42.11 8.84 15.31
C PRO A 84 -41.35 8.40 14.05
N LEU A 85 -40.78 7.16 14.07
CA LEU A 85 -40.10 6.60 12.90
C LEU A 85 -41.13 6.02 11.93
N PRO A 86 -41.06 6.38 10.64
CA PRO A 86 -41.87 5.75 9.61
C PRO A 86 -41.67 4.24 9.65
N THR A 87 -42.80 3.52 9.77
CA THR A 87 -42.77 2.06 9.95
C THR A 87 -43.72 1.41 8.95
N LEU A 88 -43.19 0.38 8.26
CA LEU A 88 -43.92 -0.38 7.27
C LEU A 88 -43.83 -1.87 7.58
N VAL A 89 -44.99 -2.56 7.47
CA VAL A 89 -45.10 -4.00 7.64
C VAL A 89 -45.64 -4.62 6.36
N PHE A 90 -44.94 -5.60 5.81
CA PHE A 90 -45.32 -6.22 4.53
C PHE A 90 -44.95 -7.71 4.48
N ARG A 91 -45.45 -8.40 3.47
CA ARG A 91 -45.08 -9.78 3.16
C ARG A 91 -43.90 -9.78 2.18
N PRO A 92 -42.75 -10.32 2.55
CA PRO A 92 -41.57 -10.28 1.68
C PRO A 92 -41.68 -11.21 0.46
N ASP A 93 -42.58 -12.21 0.48
CA ASP A 93 -42.86 -13.17 -0.60
C ASP A 93 -43.76 -12.59 -1.70
N THR A 94 -44.75 -11.79 -1.34
CA THR A 94 -45.72 -11.21 -2.30
C THR A 94 -45.52 -9.72 -2.53
N GLY A 95 -44.74 -9.04 -1.65
CA GLY A 95 -44.59 -7.58 -1.62
C GLY A 95 -45.85 -6.85 -1.11
N GLU A 96 -46.86 -7.56 -0.58
CA GLU A 96 -48.11 -6.98 -0.10
C GLU A 96 -47.90 -6.23 1.22
N ILE A 97 -48.31 -4.99 1.27
CA ILE A 97 -48.26 -4.14 2.47
C ILE A 97 -49.43 -4.55 3.40
N ILE A 98 -49.07 -4.94 4.60
CA ILE A 98 -50.04 -5.35 5.65
C ILE A 98 -50.43 -4.16 6.50
N TRP A 99 -49.49 -3.28 6.81
CA TRP A 99 -49.71 -2.16 7.71
C TRP A 99 -48.60 -1.11 7.61
N SER A 100 -48.96 0.13 7.87
CA SER A 100 -48.03 1.26 8.00
C SER A 100 -48.49 2.19 9.12
N ASN A 101 -47.57 2.91 9.75
CA ASN A 101 -47.96 3.98 10.68
C ASN A 101 -48.19 5.28 9.94
N GLU A 102 -48.75 6.27 10.65
CA GLU A 102 -49.07 7.59 10.05
C GLU A 102 -47.82 8.32 9.55
N SER A 103 -46.67 8.19 10.24
CA SER A 103 -45.40 8.76 9.80
C SER A 103 -44.98 8.23 8.43
N PHE A 104 -45.22 6.95 8.15
CA PHE A 104 -44.91 6.38 6.82
C PHE A 104 -45.89 6.84 5.74
N LEU A 105 -47.16 6.97 6.07
CA LEU A 105 -48.18 7.52 5.14
C LEU A 105 -47.85 8.94 4.72
N GLN A 106 -47.46 9.78 5.68
CA GLN A 106 -47.02 11.15 5.41
C GLN A 106 -45.78 11.16 4.50
N LEU A 107 -44.82 10.28 4.78
CA LEU A 107 -43.59 10.12 3.99
C LEU A 107 -43.88 9.65 2.56
N ALA A 108 -44.80 8.70 2.39
CA ALA A 108 -45.20 8.19 1.07
C ALA A 108 -46.12 9.18 0.28
N GLY A 109 -46.56 10.26 0.93
CA GLY A 109 -47.47 11.26 0.31
C GLY A 109 -48.85 10.74 0.06
N VAL A 110 -49.26 9.64 0.72
CA VAL A 110 -50.57 8.97 0.54
C VAL A 110 -51.51 9.39 1.67
N ARG A 111 -52.73 9.80 1.33
CA ARG A 111 -53.77 10.22 2.31
C ARG A 111 -54.62 9.07 2.85
N GLU A 112 -54.58 7.92 2.19
CA GLU A 112 -55.35 6.73 2.53
C GLU A 112 -54.44 5.57 2.93
N HIS A 113 -55.00 4.49 3.48
CA HIS A 113 -54.26 3.31 3.91
C HIS A 113 -53.59 2.60 2.72
N LEU A 114 -52.30 2.19 2.88
CA LEU A 114 -51.54 1.42 1.88
C LEU A 114 -51.89 -0.08 1.94
N PHE A 115 -52.94 -0.47 2.65
CA PHE A 115 -53.34 -1.89 2.80
C PHE A 115 -53.63 -2.54 1.46
N GLU A 116 -53.11 -3.72 1.21
CA GLU A 116 -53.21 -4.50 -0.05
C GLU A 116 -52.41 -3.90 -1.24
N MET A 117 -51.77 -2.74 -1.11
CA MET A 117 -50.87 -2.19 -2.13
C MET A 117 -49.56 -2.98 -2.17
N ARG A 118 -48.92 -3.06 -3.33
CA ARG A 118 -47.62 -3.67 -3.45
C ARG A 118 -46.51 -2.72 -3.03
N LEU A 119 -45.49 -3.26 -2.36
CA LEU A 119 -44.34 -2.47 -1.93
C LEU A 119 -43.64 -1.77 -3.09
N SER A 120 -43.55 -2.40 -4.26
CA SER A 120 -43.02 -1.81 -5.50
C SER A 120 -43.81 -0.61 -6.06
N GLU A 121 -45.06 -0.46 -5.65
CA GLU A 121 -45.91 0.69 -6.03
C GLU A 121 -45.71 1.84 -5.06
N ALA A 122 -45.51 1.52 -3.77
CA ALA A 122 -45.26 2.53 -2.72
C ALA A 122 -43.81 3.00 -2.71
N VAL A 123 -42.84 2.11 -2.97
CA VAL A 123 -41.40 2.38 -2.98
C VAL A 123 -40.78 1.57 -4.12
N PRO A 124 -40.68 2.11 -5.35
CA PRO A 124 -40.25 1.38 -6.54
C PRO A 124 -38.86 0.73 -6.44
N ASP A 125 -37.90 1.39 -5.80
CA ASP A 125 -36.50 0.96 -5.75
C ASP A 125 -36.14 0.14 -4.50
N PHE A 126 -37.16 -0.26 -3.72
CA PHE A 126 -36.89 -1.02 -2.50
C PHE A 126 -36.63 -2.49 -2.75
N GLN A 127 -35.40 -2.92 -2.48
CA GLN A 127 -34.99 -4.31 -2.62
C GLN A 127 -35.22 -5.09 -1.31
N VAL A 128 -35.93 -6.21 -1.37
CA VAL A 128 -36.29 -7.04 -0.20
C VAL A 128 -35.21 -8.11 0.11
N GLN A 129 -34.32 -8.38 -0.84
CA GLN A 129 -33.38 -9.51 -0.75
C GLN A 129 -32.46 -9.48 0.47
N TRP A 130 -32.05 -8.30 0.92
CA TRP A 130 -31.20 -8.15 2.11
C TRP A 130 -31.91 -8.66 3.39
N LEU A 131 -33.22 -8.41 3.52
CA LEU A 131 -34.02 -8.94 4.63
C LEU A 131 -34.09 -10.48 4.58
N LEU A 132 -34.31 -11.05 3.40
CA LEU A 132 -34.38 -12.50 3.20
C LEU A 132 -33.03 -13.17 3.47
N SER A 133 -31.91 -12.48 3.25
CA SER A 133 -30.57 -12.95 3.58
C SER A 133 -30.19 -12.79 5.07
N GLY A 134 -31.13 -12.29 5.91
CA GLY A 134 -30.93 -12.14 7.36
C GLY A 134 -30.19 -10.88 7.77
N LYS A 135 -29.93 -9.94 6.88
CA LYS A 135 -29.39 -8.63 7.23
C LYS A 135 -30.47 -7.78 7.91
N GLN A 136 -30.06 -6.93 8.83
CA GLN A 136 -30.97 -6.05 9.58
C GLN A 136 -30.97 -4.60 9.08
N GLU A 137 -30.13 -4.27 8.13
CA GLU A 137 -29.96 -2.93 7.56
C GLU A 137 -29.86 -3.04 6.03
N SER A 138 -30.52 -2.10 5.31
CA SER A 138 -30.40 -2.02 3.86
C SER A 138 -28.98 -1.69 3.43
N PRO A 139 -28.40 -2.37 2.43
CA PRO A 139 -27.05 -2.12 1.96
C PRO A 139 -26.93 -0.72 1.31
N GLU A 140 -27.99 -0.26 0.68
CA GLU A 140 -28.06 1.02 -0.02
C GLU A 140 -29.07 1.95 0.64
N ARG A 141 -28.94 3.25 0.39
CA ARG A 141 -29.93 4.24 0.75
C ARG A 141 -31.17 4.07 -0.13
N VAL A 142 -32.33 4.23 0.46
CA VAL A 142 -33.58 4.21 -0.26
C VAL A 142 -34.06 5.66 -0.44
N GLU A 143 -34.32 6.05 -1.69
CA GLU A 143 -34.88 7.36 -2.00
C GLU A 143 -36.41 7.30 -2.09
N LEU A 144 -37.07 8.20 -1.40
CA LEU A 144 -38.52 8.35 -1.44
C LEU A 144 -38.88 9.83 -1.29
N ASN A 145 -39.60 10.38 -2.27
CA ASN A 145 -40.04 11.77 -2.32
C ASN A 145 -38.93 12.80 -2.08
N ASN A 146 -37.76 12.61 -2.72
CA ASN A 146 -36.56 13.45 -2.60
C ASN A 146 -35.89 13.41 -1.22
N HIS A 147 -36.23 12.45 -0.37
CA HIS A 147 -35.59 12.20 0.89
C HIS A 147 -34.81 10.86 0.84
N ARG A 148 -33.67 10.79 1.48
CA ARG A 148 -32.85 9.58 1.57
C ARG A 148 -33.04 8.92 2.93
N PHE A 149 -33.24 7.61 2.90
CA PHE A 149 -33.48 6.81 4.10
C PHE A 149 -32.51 5.66 4.24
N ARG A 150 -32.08 5.44 5.47
CA ARG A 150 -31.50 4.18 5.90
C ARG A 150 -32.62 3.32 6.47
N VAL A 151 -32.82 2.13 5.92
CA VAL A 151 -33.92 1.26 6.33
C VAL A 151 -33.39 0.11 7.15
N TYR A 152 -33.94 -0.04 8.33
CA TYR A 152 -33.71 -1.17 9.22
C TYR A 152 -34.90 -2.11 9.18
N GLY A 153 -34.68 -3.42 9.26
CA GLY A 153 -35.77 -4.38 9.17
C GLY A 153 -35.53 -5.68 9.90
N SER A 154 -36.62 -6.33 10.22
CA SER A 154 -36.62 -7.66 10.82
C SER A 154 -37.70 -8.55 10.21
N LEU A 155 -37.42 -9.86 10.14
CA LEU A 155 -38.34 -10.89 9.69
C LEU A 155 -38.90 -11.67 10.87
N VAL A 156 -40.24 -11.78 10.91
CA VAL A 156 -40.94 -12.57 11.90
C VAL A 156 -41.78 -13.65 11.22
N ARG A 157 -41.72 -14.85 11.74
CA ARG A 157 -42.63 -15.95 11.31
C ARG A 157 -43.95 -15.79 12.04
N SER A 158 -45.01 -15.45 11.32
CA SER A 158 -46.37 -15.36 11.83
C SER A 158 -47.16 -16.67 11.47
N ARG A 159 -48.03 -17.11 12.38
CA ARG A 159 -48.99 -18.18 12.09
C ARG A 159 -50.38 -17.55 11.94
N ASN A 160 -50.97 -17.74 10.75
CA ASN A 160 -52.35 -17.35 10.53
C ASN A 160 -53.31 -18.25 11.31
N ARG A 161 -54.58 -17.81 11.50
CA ARG A 161 -55.65 -18.57 12.19
C ARG A 161 -55.88 -19.93 11.56
N THR A 162 -55.50 -20.11 10.31
CA THR A 162 -55.58 -21.38 9.53
C THR A 162 -54.36 -22.29 9.70
N GLY A 163 -53.37 -21.93 10.51
CA GLY A 163 -52.17 -22.73 10.79
C GLY A 163 -51.04 -22.60 9.77
N VAL A 164 -51.21 -21.83 8.69
CA VAL A 164 -50.18 -21.61 7.68
C VAL A 164 -49.14 -20.61 8.22
N GLN A 165 -47.85 -20.97 8.09
CA GLN A 165 -46.75 -20.08 8.45
C GLN A 165 -46.52 -19.12 7.29
N SER A 166 -46.57 -17.80 7.58
CA SER A 166 -46.17 -16.72 6.66
C SER A 166 -45.04 -15.91 7.27
N LEU A 167 -44.13 -15.41 6.39
CA LEU A 167 -43.11 -14.45 6.78
C LEU A 167 -43.73 -13.05 6.74
N VAL A 168 -43.40 -12.25 7.75
CA VAL A 168 -43.78 -10.83 7.85
C VAL A 168 -42.51 -10.03 8.11
N ALA A 169 -42.29 -9.03 7.30
CA ALA A 169 -41.20 -8.08 7.44
C ALA A 169 -41.71 -6.80 8.12
N THR A 170 -40.97 -6.30 9.08
CA THR A 170 -41.19 -4.97 9.68
C THR A 170 -39.98 -4.12 9.39
N THR A 171 -40.15 -2.93 8.83
CA THR A 171 -39.07 -1.99 8.50
C THR A 171 -39.29 -0.64 9.16
N TYR A 172 -38.18 -0.04 9.60
CA TYR A 172 -38.08 1.27 10.21
C TYR A 172 -37.21 2.16 9.32
N TRP A 173 -37.69 3.34 9.01
CA TRP A 173 -37.07 4.25 8.06
C TRP A 173 -36.48 5.45 8.81
N VAL A 174 -35.17 5.57 8.75
CA VAL A 174 -34.43 6.67 9.37
C VAL A 174 -33.98 7.62 8.27
N GLU A 175 -34.48 8.84 8.31
CA GLU A 175 -34.09 9.86 7.34
C GLU A 175 -32.63 10.25 7.52
N THR A 176 -31.89 10.25 6.42
CA THR A 176 -30.46 10.59 6.38
C THR A 176 -30.14 11.69 5.38
N THR A 177 -31.17 12.32 4.77
CA THR A 177 -31.02 13.31 3.68
C THR A 177 -30.04 14.42 4.04
N GLU A 178 -30.23 15.07 5.19
CA GLU A 178 -29.37 16.17 5.62
C GLU A 178 -27.97 15.68 5.99
N ALA A 179 -27.88 14.56 6.68
CA ALA A 179 -26.60 13.98 7.09
C ALA A 179 -25.77 13.51 5.87
N ASP A 180 -26.41 12.84 4.89
CA ASP A 180 -25.76 12.40 3.67
C ASP A 180 -25.35 13.62 2.81
N HIS A 181 -26.18 14.64 2.72
CA HIS A 181 -25.84 15.90 2.01
C HIS A 181 -24.66 16.63 2.68
N LEU A 182 -24.70 16.80 4.00
CA LEU A 182 -23.58 17.41 4.73
C LEU A 182 -22.29 16.62 4.56
N ARG A 183 -22.39 15.30 4.53
CA ARG A 183 -21.23 14.44 4.27
C ARG A 183 -20.69 14.62 2.86
N GLU A 184 -21.55 14.66 1.84
CA GLU A 184 -21.17 14.92 0.45
C GLU A 184 -20.50 16.28 0.30
N VAL A 185 -21.08 17.33 0.88
CA VAL A 185 -20.47 18.67 0.88
C VAL A 185 -19.14 18.70 1.59
N TYR A 186 -19.04 18.05 2.75
CA TYR A 186 -17.77 17.94 3.49
C TYR A 186 -16.70 17.20 2.69
N GLU A 187 -17.04 16.06 2.09
CA GLU A 187 -16.09 15.28 1.27
C GLU A 187 -15.67 16.07 0.02
N ALA A 188 -16.59 16.78 -0.62
CA ALA A 188 -16.32 17.60 -1.79
C ALA A 188 -15.45 18.84 -1.49
N SER A 189 -15.64 19.46 -0.32
CA SER A 189 -14.91 20.66 0.11
C SER A 189 -13.62 20.39 0.85
N ARG A 190 -13.21 19.13 1.01
CA ARG A 190 -11.92 18.79 1.67
C ARG A 190 -10.76 19.41 0.91
N PRO A 191 -9.79 20.02 1.62
CA PRO A 191 -8.68 20.67 0.97
C PRO A 191 -7.71 19.64 0.35
N VAL A 192 -7.18 19.99 -0.82
CA VAL A 192 -6.07 19.33 -1.50
C VAL A 192 -4.94 20.34 -1.63
N ALA A 193 -3.72 19.96 -1.31
CA ALA A 193 -2.54 20.80 -1.49
C ALA A 193 -1.62 20.20 -2.55
N ALA A 194 -1.21 21.03 -3.51
CA ALA A 194 -0.19 20.68 -4.49
C ALA A 194 0.99 21.66 -4.39
N ILE A 195 2.20 21.13 -4.35
CA ILE A 195 3.43 21.91 -4.48
C ILE A 195 3.99 21.66 -5.87
N LEU A 196 4.14 22.72 -6.66
CA LEU A 196 4.69 22.65 -8.01
C LEU A 196 6.10 23.24 -8.00
N MET A 197 7.00 22.62 -8.75
CA MET A 197 8.38 23.08 -8.87
C MET A 197 8.83 23.01 -10.32
N LEU A 198 9.44 24.10 -10.80
CA LEU A 198 10.20 24.09 -12.06
C LEU A 198 11.53 23.40 -11.83
N ASP A 199 11.73 22.21 -12.42
CA ASP A 199 12.88 21.34 -12.13
C ASP A 199 14.21 21.93 -12.57
N ASN A 200 14.25 22.50 -13.78
CA ASN A 200 15.44 23.00 -14.44
C ASN A 200 15.53 24.54 -14.49
N TYR A 201 14.97 25.22 -13.50
CA TYR A 201 14.89 26.68 -13.45
C TYR A 201 16.24 27.39 -13.70
N GLU A 202 17.33 26.92 -13.06
CA GLU A 202 18.65 27.54 -13.19
C GLU A 202 19.23 27.38 -14.61
N ASP A 203 19.03 26.22 -15.23
CA ASP A 203 19.50 25.96 -16.57
C ASP A 203 18.71 26.78 -17.61
N LEU A 204 17.39 26.92 -17.39
CA LEU A 204 16.54 27.82 -18.16
C LEU A 204 17.04 29.28 -18.09
N MET A 205 17.35 29.74 -16.86
CA MET A 205 17.82 31.11 -16.66
C MET A 205 19.19 31.37 -17.25
N LYS A 206 20.07 30.37 -17.31
CA LYS A 206 21.38 30.47 -17.96
C LYS A 206 21.29 30.46 -19.48
N ALA A 207 20.33 29.72 -20.03
CA ALA A 207 20.14 29.60 -21.49
C ALA A 207 19.40 30.79 -22.12
N CYS A 208 18.66 31.56 -21.31
CA CYS A 208 17.96 32.76 -21.77
C CYS A 208 18.83 33.99 -21.75
N GLU A 209 18.73 34.84 -22.77
CA GLU A 209 19.17 36.22 -22.69
C GLU A 209 18.34 37.00 -21.66
N ASP A 210 18.90 38.00 -21.02
CA ASP A 210 18.28 38.78 -19.92
C ASP A 210 16.88 39.31 -20.28
N THR A 211 16.69 39.71 -21.53
CA THR A 211 15.40 40.18 -22.08
C THR A 211 14.34 39.07 -22.24
N GLN A 212 14.76 37.86 -22.45
CA GLN A 212 13.86 36.70 -22.68
C GLN A 212 13.44 36.04 -21.38
N ARG A 213 14.24 36.13 -20.31
CA ARG A 213 13.95 35.48 -18.99
C ARG A 213 12.59 35.83 -18.45
N SER A 214 12.26 37.11 -18.44
CA SER A 214 10.99 37.63 -17.91
C SER A 214 9.79 37.14 -18.78
N ALA A 215 9.97 37.09 -20.10
CA ALA A 215 8.92 36.63 -21.01
C ALA A 215 8.64 35.13 -20.85
N VAL A 216 9.68 34.29 -20.72
CA VAL A 216 9.54 32.86 -20.48
C VAL A 216 8.85 32.56 -19.16
N LEU A 217 9.28 33.25 -18.07
CA LEU A 217 8.64 33.08 -16.76
C LEU A 217 7.18 33.54 -16.77
N ALA A 218 6.87 34.64 -17.47
CA ALA A 218 5.49 35.11 -17.60
C ALA A 218 4.60 34.10 -18.34
N GLN A 219 5.12 33.46 -19.40
CA GLN A 219 4.41 32.39 -20.11
C GLN A 219 4.16 31.17 -19.19
N ILE A 220 5.15 30.76 -18.41
CA ILE A 220 4.99 29.67 -17.46
C ILE A 220 3.93 30.02 -16.40
N ASP A 221 4.05 31.22 -15.80
CA ASP A 221 3.12 31.72 -14.78
C ASP A 221 1.68 31.78 -15.35
N GLU A 222 1.50 32.23 -16.60
CA GLU A 222 0.19 32.27 -17.30
C GLU A 222 -0.41 30.86 -17.47
N LYS A 223 0.40 29.89 -17.93
CA LYS A 223 -0.07 28.53 -18.13
C LYS A 223 -0.45 27.84 -16.80
N LEU A 224 0.38 28.04 -15.77
CA LEU A 224 0.08 27.53 -14.42
C LEU A 224 -1.20 28.16 -13.85
N GLN A 225 -1.38 29.45 -14.01
CA GLN A 225 -2.59 30.15 -13.53
C GLN A 225 -3.84 29.69 -14.29
N THR A 226 -3.74 29.54 -15.61
CA THR A 226 -4.85 29.05 -16.44
C THR A 226 -5.27 27.64 -16.02
N TRP A 227 -4.31 26.76 -15.79
CA TRP A 227 -4.56 25.39 -15.31
C TRP A 227 -5.16 25.39 -13.90
N ALA A 228 -4.62 26.18 -12.98
CA ALA A 228 -5.10 26.28 -11.60
C ALA A 228 -6.55 26.83 -11.51
N ASN A 229 -6.94 27.70 -12.44
CA ASN A 229 -8.32 28.24 -12.49
C ASN A 229 -9.38 27.16 -12.69
N ALA A 230 -9.05 26.04 -13.35
CA ALA A 230 -9.96 24.89 -13.49
C ALA A 230 -10.30 24.25 -12.14
N GLY A 231 -9.41 24.33 -11.15
CA GLY A 231 -9.62 23.84 -9.79
C GLY A 231 -10.25 24.85 -8.84
N GLN A 232 -10.63 26.05 -9.32
CA GLN A 232 -11.18 27.14 -8.52
C GLN A 232 -10.42 27.41 -7.21
N GLY A 233 -9.12 27.11 -7.19
CA GLY A 233 -8.26 27.21 -6.03
C GLY A 233 -7.35 28.45 -6.05
N ILE A 234 -6.45 28.49 -5.10
CA ILE A 234 -5.47 29.57 -4.94
C ILE A 234 -4.09 29.07 -5.32
N LEU A 235 -3.51 29.62 -6.38
CA LEU A 235 -2.12 29.40 -6.78
C LEU A 235 -1.24 30.54 -6.28
N LEU A 236 -0.26 30.22 -5.43
CA LEU A 236 0.68 31.17 -4.84
C LEU A 236 2.11 30.81 -5.25
N LYS A 237 2.86 31.78 -5.76
CA LYS A 237 4.29 31.62 -5.97
C LYS A 237 5.01 31.82 -4.64
N THR A 238 5.63 30.77 -4.11
CA THR A 238 6.28 30.79 -2.79
C THR A 238 7.77 31.03 -2.87
N ASP A 239 8.41 30.73 -4.01
CA ASP A 239 9.81 30.97 -4.28
C ASP A 239 10.03 31.18 -5.79
N ARG A 240 11.25 31.39 -6.24
CA ARG A 240 11.62 31.62 -7.65
C ARG A 240 11.10 30.55 -8.59
N ASN A 241 11.11 29.31 -8.16
CA ASN A 241 10.71 28.14 -8.93
C ASN A 241 9.67 27.26 -8.24
N HIS A 242 9.08 27.69 -7.11
CA HIS A 242 8.08 26.94 -6.36
C HIS A 242 6.74 27.66 -6.32
N TYR A 243 5.67 26.89 -6.40
CA TYR A 243 4.29 27.34 -6.27
C TYR A 243 3.54 26.42 -5.31
N LEU A 244 2.62 27.00 -4.55
CA LEU A 244 1.65 26.28 -3.72
C LEU A 244 0.27 26.47 -4.33
N PHE A 245 -0.41 25.38 -4.62
CA PHE A 245 -1.78 25.36 -5.13
C PHE A 245 -2.68 24.66 -4.13
N LEU A 246 -3.70 25.36 -3.65
CA LEU A 246 -4.71 24.88 -2.71
C LEU A 246 -6.06 24.92 -3.41
N PHE A 247 -6.77 23.79 -3.41
CA PHE A 247 -8.08 23.64 -4.04
C PHE A 247 -8.91 22.57 -3.33
N GLU A 248 -10.16 22.39 -3.72
CA GLU A 248 -11.08 21.44 -3.09
C GLU A 248 -11.11 20.10 -3.82
N GLU A 249 -11.38 19.03 -3.08
CA GLU A 249 -11.39 17.63 -3.55
C GLU A 249 -12.31 17.43 -4.77
N GLN A 250 -13.45 18.14 -4.85
CA GLN A 250 -14.38 18.04 -5.97
C GLN A 250 -13.75 18.33 -7.35
N TYR A 251 -12.67 19.11 -7.40
CA TYR A 251 -11.95 19.44 -8.64
C TYR A 251 -10.77 18.49 -8.91
N PHE A 252 -10.40 17.66 -7.94
CA PHE A 252 -9.21 16.80 -8.07
C PHE A 252 -9.33 15.79 -9.22
N GLN A 253 -10.52 15.17 -9.37
CA GLN A 253 -10.74 14.17 -10.41
C GLN A 253 -10.55 14.73 -11.83
N HIS A 254 -10.90 15.98 -12.07
CA HIS A 254 -10.65 16.65 -13.34
C HIS A 254 -9.16 16.63 -13.73
N PHE A 255 -8.25 16.93 -12.78
CA PHE A 255 -6.81 16.91 -13.04
C PHE A 255 -6.27 15.49 -13.27
N VAL A 256 -6.87 14.49 -12.61
CA VAL A 256 -6.53 13.09 -12.82
C VAL A 256 -6.95 12.62 -14.21
N ASP A 257 -8.17 12.94 -14.63
CA ASP A 257 -8.72 12.55 -15.94
C ASP A 257 -7.90 13.16 -17.09
N GLU A 258 -7.43 14.39 -16.92
CA GLU A 258 -6.50 15.03 -17.84
C GLU A 258 -5.05 14.57 -17.69
N LYS A 259 -4.76 13.62 -16.78
CA LYS A 259 -3.40 13.12 -16.49
C LYS A 259 -2.38 14.23 -16.22
N PHE A 260 -2.83 15.31 -15.57
CA PHE A 260 -2.01 16.50 -15.30
C PHE A 260 -1.41 17.10 -16.58
N SER A 261 -2.24 17.43 -17.56
CA SER A 261 -1.86 17.98 -18.88
C SER A 261 -0.96 19.21 -18.82
N ILE A 262 -0.91 19.90 -17.67
CA ILE A 262 -0.01 21.03 -17.43
C ILE A 262 1.46 20.66 -17.60
N LEU A 263 1.86 19.42 -17.32
CA LEU A 263 3.22 18.93 -17.49
C LEU A 263 3.64 19.07 -18.97
N ASP A 264 2.80 18.61 -19.89
CA ASP A 264 3.03 18.69 -21.34
C ASP A 264 2.91 20.15 -21.84
N THR A 265 1.99 20.92 -21.28
CA THR A 265 1.77 22.33 -21.63
C THR A 265 2.99 23.19 -21.28
N VAL A 266 3.58 22.97 -20.11
CA VAL A 266 4.81 23.67 -19.69
C VAL A 266 5.99 23.21 -20.55
N ARG A 267 6.13 21.91 -20.80
CA ARG A 267 7.21 21.36 -21.64
C ARG A 267 7.17 21.87 -23.08
N ALA A 268 6.00 22.19 -23.61
CA ALA A 268 5.83 22.73 -24.97
C ALA A 268 6.38 24.16 -25.14
N ILE A 269 6.69 24.88 -24.06
CA ILE A 269 7.30 26.22 -24.10
C ILE A 269 8.74 26.07 -24.62
N ARG A 270 9.04 26.71 -25.74
CA ARG A 270 10.39 26.70 -26.34
C ARG A 270 11.21 27.86 -25.78
N VAL A 271 12.37 27.55 -25.23
CA VAL A 271 13.30 28.54 -24.64
C VAL A 271 14.57 28.67 -25.46
N ALA A 272 15.16 27.54 -25.89
CA ALA A 272 16.33 27.45 -26.79
C ALA A 272 16.23 26.14 -27.60
N GLU A 273 17.14 25.92 -28.56
CA GLU A 273 17.07 24.78 -29.50
C GLU A 273 16.90 23.38 -28.82
N ASN A 274 17.39 23.21 -27.56
CA ASN A 274 17.32 21.91 -26.85
C ASN A 274 16.93 22.02 -25.37
N ILE A 275 16.40 23.16 -24.89
CA ILE A 275 16.04 23.34 -23.48
C ILE A 275 14.55 23.67 -23.37
N HIS A 276 13.82 22.78 -22.71
CA HIS A 276 12.41 22.93 -22.38
C HIS A 276 12.22 23.02 -20.86
N PRO A 277 11.32 23.85 -20.38
CA PRO A 277 10.95 23.84 -18.97
C PRO A 277 10.28 22.50 -18.61
N THR A 278 10.62 21.97 -17.43
CA THR A 278 9.98 20.77 -16.87
C THR A 278 9.41 21.11 -15.50
N LEU A 279 8.28 20.48 -15.18
CA LEU A 279 7.51 20.74 -13.98
C LEU A 279 7.33 19.45 -13.18
N SER A 280 7.62 19.51 -11.89
CA SER A 280 7.25 18.44 -10.95
C SER A 280 6.13 18.92 -10.02
N ILE A 281 5.16 18.05 -9.75
CA ILE A 281 4.00 18.35 -8.91
C ILE A 281 3.92 17.29 -7.81
N GLY A 282 3.94 17.73 -6.55
CA GLY A 282 3.66 16.87 -5.40
C GLY A 282 2.32 17.22 -4.79
N ILE A 283 1.41 16.25 -4.69
CA ILE A 283 0.04 16.44 -4.21
C ILE A 283 -0.19 15.61 -2.96
N GLY A 284 -0.72 16.28 -1.92
CA GLY A 284 -1.23 15.66 -0.71
C GLY A 284 -2.75 15.80 -0.63
N LYS A 285 -3.43 14.71 -0.26
CA LYS A 285 -4.88 14.69 -0.04
C LYS A 285 -5.24 13.74 1.10
N ASP A 286 -6.48 13.74 1.51
CA ASP A 286 -7.02 12.83 2.55
C ASP A 286 -6.28 12.88 3.89
N SER A 287 -5.73 14.02 4.25
CA SER A 287 -4.94 14.20 5.47
C SER A 287 -5.80 14.76 6.62
N PRO A 288 -5.56 14.35 7.88
CA PRO A 288 -6.35 14.78 9.03
C PRO A 288 -6.15 16.24 9.41
N SER A 289 -5.07 16.88 8.92
CA SER A 289 -4.77 18.30 9.21
C SER A 289 -4.06 18.98 8.06
N ILE A 290 -4.14 20.31 7.98
CA ILE A 290 -3.44 21.11 6.97
C ILE A 290 -1.90 20.97 7.03
N PRO A 291 -1.25 20.92 8.20
CA PRO A 291 0.19 20.65 8.27
C PRO A 291 0.59 19.30 7.67
N GLU A 292 -0.19 18.24 7.93
CA GLU A 292 0.06 16.93 7.33
C GLU A 292 -0.25 16.90 5.84
N LEU A 293 -1.28 17.61 5.40
CA LEU A 293 -1.59 17.78 4.00
C LEU A 293 -0.40 18.39 3.24
N TYR A 294 0.16 19.47 3.78
CA TYR A 294 1.36 20.13 3.22
C TYR A 294 2.59 19.19 3.26
N LYS A 295 2.80 18.47 4.37
CA LYS A 295 3.87 17.48 4.50
C LYS A 295 3.75 16.39 3.44
N ASN A 296 2.53 15.89 3.20
CA ASN A 296 2.28 14.88 2.17
C ASN A 296 2.52 15.41 0.76
N ALA A 297 2.12 16.65 0.46
CA ALA A 297 2.43 17.31 -0.80
C ALA A 297 3.95 17.46 -1.02
N LYS A 298 4.69 17.84 0.04
CA LYS A 298 6.15 17.95 -0.01
C LYS A 298 6.83 16.60 -0.26
N LEU A 299 6.41 15.55 0.44
CA LEU A 299 6.92 14.19 0.23
C LEU A 299 6.62 13.68 -1.18
N SER A 300 5.43 13.98 -1.72
CA SER A 300 5.07 13.66 -3.10
C SER A 300 5.95 14.40 -4.11
N LEU A 301 6.28 15.66 -3.86
CA LEU A 301 7.22 16.41 -4.71
C LEU A 301 8.63 15.82 -4.64
N GLU A 302 9.13 15.49 -3.46
CA GLU A 302 10.42 14.82 -3.28
C GLU A 302 10.44 13.48 -4.02
N MET A 303 9.32 12.72 -3.98
CA MET A 303 9.16 11.49 -4.74
C MET A 303 9.20 11.75 -6.27
N ALA A 304 8.50 12.79 -6.76
CA ALA A 304 8.55 13.17 -8.17
C ALA A 304 9.98 13.50 -8.62
N LEU A 305 10.68 14.31 -7.83
CA LEU A 305 12.07 14.72 -8.12
C LEU A 305 13.04 13.52 -8.06
N SER A 306 12.86 12.61 -7.11
CA SER A 306 13.69 11.41 -6.97
C SER A 306 13.53 10.43 -8.15
N ARG A 307 12.41 10.51 -8.88
CA ARG A 307 12.13 9.70 -10.06
C ARG A 307 12.51 10.37 -11.38
N GLY A 308 13.17 11.52 -11.31
CA GLY A 308 13.65 12.24 -12.47
C GLY A 308 12.93 13.55 -12.78
N GLY A 309 11.94 13.93 -11.98
CA GLY A 309 11.13 15.11 -12.23
C GLY A 309 10.14 14.93 -13.38
N ASP A 310 9.58 16.06 -13.86
CA ASP A 310 8.64 16.13 -14.99
C ASP A 310 7.43 15.19 -14.84
N GLN A 311 6.88 15.12 -13.63
CA GLN A 311 5.78 14.26 -13.27
C GLN A 311 4.96 14.81 -12.11
N ALA A 312 3.70 14.37 -12.01
CA ALA A 312 2.88 14.59 -10.84
C ALA A 312 2.81 13.32 -9.98
N VAL A 313 2.96 13.48 -8.69
CA VAL A 313 2.85 12.42 -7.70
C VAL A 313 1.79 12.80 -6.69
N VAL A 314 0.83 11.91 -6.48
CA VAL A 314 -0.28 12.08 -5.54
C VAL A 314 -0.10 11.11 -4.38
N ARG A 315 -0.14 11.62 -3.15
CA ARG A 315 -0.18 10.81 -1.94
C ARG A 315 -1.55 10.92 -1.29
N ASN A 316 -2.24 9.81 -1.14
CA ASN A 316 -3.33 9.61 -0.19
C ASN A 316 -2.76 8.94 1.08
N GLN A 317 -3.61 8.61 2.04
CA GLN A 317 -3.17 8.09 3.35
C GLN A 317 -2.23 6.87 3.27
N VAL A 318 -2.31 6.06 2.21
CA VAL A 318 -1.66 4.73 2.12
C VAL A 318 -0.69 4.63 0.94
N ASP A 319 -1.02 5.19 -0.23
CA ASP A 319 -0.33 4.92 -1.49
C ASP A 319 0.10 6.19 -2.25
N PHE A 320 1.03 5.99 -3.19
CA PHE A 320 1.44 6.99 -4.17
C PHE A 320 0.94 6.63 -5.58
N ALA A 321 0.31 7.59 -6.26
CA ALA A 321 -0.04 7.50 -7.67
C ALA A 321 0.86 8.43 -8.50
N PHE A 322 1.27 7.98 -9.69
CA PHE A 322 2.25 8.67 -10.54
C PHE A 322 1.65 9.01 -11.90
N TYR A 323 1.88 10.23 -12.38
CA TYR A 323 1.41 10.72 -13.68
C TYR A 323 2.53 11.46 -14.41
N GLY A 324 2.75 11.20 -15.71
CA GLY A 324 3.82 11.80 -16.50
C GLY A 324 5.13 11.02 -16.45
N GLY A 325 6.29 11.70 -16.47
CA GLY A 325 7.61 11.06 -16.39
C GLY A 325 8.16 10.60 -17.74
N ARG A 326 7.97 11.37 -18.81
CA ARG A 326 8.38 11.05 -20.18
C ARG A 326 9.77 11.55 -20.57
N THR A 327 10.33 12.53 -19.85
CA THR A 327 11.62 13.12 -20.19
C THR A 327 12.78 12.25 -19.75
N LYS A 328 13.84 12.18 -20.59
CA LYS A 328 15.13 11.61 -20.18
C LYS A 328 15.73 12.50 -19.10
N ALA A 329 16.10 11.89 -17.98
CA ALA A 329 16.72 12.57 -16.85
C ALA A 329 18.00 13.31 -17.29
N THR A 330 18.10 14.59 -16.98
CA THR A 330 19.30 15.41 -17.28
C THR A 330 20.20 15.44 -16.04
N GLU A 331 21.48 15.14 -16.24
CA GLU A 331 22.50 15.15 -15.20
C GLU A 331 22.66 16.58 -14.61
N LYS A 332 22.38 16.75 -13.30
CA LYS A 332 22.63 18.02 -12.60
C LYS A 332 24.03 18.01 -12.00
N ARG A 333 24.93 18.87 -12.52
CA ARG A 333 26.27 19.05 -11.96
C ARG A 333 26.21 19.88 -10.68
N THR A 334 26.46 19.27 -9.52
CA THR A 334 26.63 20.01 -8.26
C THR A 334 27.79 19.46 -7.41
N LYS A 335 29.04 19.78 -7.81
CA LYS A 335 30.23 19.54 -6.98
C LYS A 335 30.12 20.17 -5.58
N VAL A 336 29.33 21.23 -5.45
CA VAL A 336 29.02 21.88 -4.16
C VAL A 336 28.23 20.93 -3.26
N LYS A 337 27.21 20.22 -3.79
CA LYS A 337 26.40 19.28 -3.02
C LYS A 337 27.26 18.13 -2.50
N SER A 338 28.07 17.49 -3.36
CA SER A 338 28.94 16.39 -2.97
C SER A 338 29.94 16.80 -1.89
N ARG A 339 30.49 18.03 -1.96
CA ARG A 339 31.37 18.58 -0.91
C ARG A 339 30.66 18.79 0.42
N VAL A 340 29.44 19.35 0.40
CA VAL A 340 28.63 19.55 1.62
C VAL A 340 28.28 18.23 2.24
N MET A 341 27.84 17.26 1.42
CA MET A 341 27.51 15.91 1.86
C MET A 341 28.74 15.17 2.42
N ALA A 342 29.89 15.30 1.78
CA ALA A 342 31.14 14.73 2.29
C ALA A 342 31.51 15.29 3.67
N ASN A 343 31.35 16.59 3.90
CA ASN A 343 31.60 17.17 5.22
C ASN A 343 30.63 16.63 6.28
N ALA A 344 29.34 16.57 5.98
CA ALA A 344 28.34 16.01 6.89
C ALA A 344 28.62 14.52 7.21
N PHE A 345 29.00 13.74 6.19
CA PHE A 345 29.34 12.33 6.36
C PHE A 345 30.64 12.13 7.16
N ARG A 346 31.60 13.04 7.00
CA ARG A 346 32.83 13.07 7.81
C ARG A 346 32.54 13.18 9.30
N GLU A 347 31.68 14.09 9.69
CA GLU A 347 31.28 14.29 11.08
C GLU A 347 30.56 13.05 11.63
N LEU A 348 29.64 12.46 10.85
CA LEU A 348 28.94 11.24 11.26
C LEU A 348 29.89 10.07 11.53
N ILE A 349 30.89 9.84 10.67
CA ILE A 349 31.89 8.81 10.89
C ILE A 349 32.74 9.16 12.12
N ALA A 350 33.13 10.42 12.31
CA ALA A 350 33.94 10.84 13.45
C ALA A 350 33.24 10.61 14.80
N ASP A 351 31.93 10.84 14.84
CA ASP A 351 31.11 10.66 16.05
C ASP A 351 30.70 9.21 16.32
N ALA A 352 30.87 8.30 15.37
CA ALA A 352 30.56 6.89 15.53
C ALA A 352 31.60 6.13 16.36
N GLY A 353 31.19 5.14 17.14
CA GLY A 353 32.11 4.19 17.79
C GLY A 353 32.71 3.22 16.77
N GLU A 354 31.88 2.72 15.89
CA GLU A 354 32.24 1.83 14.77
C GLU A 354 31.27 2.08 13.60
N VAL A 355 31.63 1.60 12.40
CA VAL A 355 30.84 1.77 11.18
C VAL A 355 30.46 0.41 10.62
N TYR A 356 29.16 0.13 10.53
CA TYR A 356 28.64 -1.03 9.82
C TYR A 356 28.15 -0.60 8.46
N ILE A 357 28.40 -1.41 7.43
CA ILE A 357 27.98 -1.11 6.05
C ILE A 357 27.25 -2.33 5.54
N MET A 358 26.06 -2.15 4.99
CA MET A 358 25.32 -3.20 4.31
C MET A 358 24.70 -2.68 3.01
N GLY A 359 24.59 -3.55 2.01
CA GLY A 359 23.88 -3.31 0.77
C GLY A 359 22.46 -3.87 0.78
N HIS A 360 21.95 -4.12 -0.43
CA HIS A 360 20.73 -4.90 -0.63
C HIS A 360 20.99 -6.40 -0.43
N SER A 361 19.95 -7.16 -0.12
CA SER A 361 19.99 -8.64 -0.15
C SER A 361 20.38 -9.08 -1.57
N PHE A 362 21.23 -10.12 -1.68
CA PHE A 362 21.90 -10.50 -2.93
C PHE A 362 22.87 -9.42 -3.45
N ALA A 363 23.68 -8.86 -2.56
CA ALA A 363 24.62 -7.79 -2.88
C ALA A 363 25.46 -8.10 -4.11
N ASP A 364 25.62 -7.10 -4.97
CA ASP A 364 26.40 -7.17 -6.18
C ASP A 364 27.72 -6.37 -6.08
N MET A 365 28.42 -6.20 -7.19
CA MET A 365 29.71 -5.49 -7.20
C MET A 365 29.57 -3.99 -6.91
N ASP A 366 28.40 -3.37 -7.14
CA ASP A 366 28.18 -1.96 -6.81
C ASP A 366 28.02 -1.79 -5.29
N ALA A 367 27.17 -2.61 -4.66
CA ALA A 367 27.00 -2.61 -3.21
C ALA A 367 28.32 -2.88 -2.47
N VAL A 368 29.09 -3.90 -2.90
CA VAL A 368 30.38 -4.27 -2.27
C VAL A 368 31.47 -3.21 -2.56
N GLY A 369 31.50 -2.66 -3.77
CA GLY A 369 32.42 -1.59 -4.15
C GLY A 369 32.18 -0.31 -3.34
N ALA A 370 30.91 0.10 -3.22
CA ALA A 370 30.52 1.22 -2.37
C ALA A 370 30.90 0.97 -0.91
N ALA A 371 30.66 -0.25 -0.39
CA ALA A 371 31.03 -0.61 0.97
C ALA A 371 32.54 -0.53 1.20
N ALA A 372 33.36 -1.00 0.26
CA ALA A 372 34.83 -0.89 0.34
C ALA A 372 35.30 0.55 0.38
N GLY A 373 34.68 1.46 -0.39
CA GLY A 373 34.97 2.88 -0.33
C GLY A 373 34.64 3.51 1.04
N ILE A 374 33.55 3.11 1.67
CA ILE A 374 33.18 3.55 3.03
C ILE A 374 34.17 2.99 4.07
N CYS A 375 34.65 1.75 3.91
CA CYS A 375 35.71 1.18 4.75
C CYS A 375 36.98 2.05 4.70
N CYS A 376 37.42 2.49 3.52
CA CYS A 376 38.53 3.43 3.37
C CYS A 376 38.28 4.74 4.15
N ALA A 377 37.09 5.34 3.99
CA ALA A 377 36.73 6.58 4.68
C ALA A 377 36.72 6.44 6.21
N ALA A 378 36.26 5.31 6.74
CA ALA A 378 36.24 4.97 8.16
C ALA A 378 37.68 4.75 8.68
N ARG A 379 38.47 3.92 7.98
CA ARG A 379 39.89 3.61 8.31
C ARG A 379 40.75 4.88 8.38
N LYS A 380 40.59 5.82 7.44
CA LYS A 380 41.28 7.13 7.45
C LYS A 380 41.01 7.93 8.73
N ARG A 381 39.88 7.67 9.40
CA ARG A 381 39.47 8.32 10.67
C ARG A 381 39.74 7.48 11.90
N GLY A 382 40.46 6.37 11.74
CA GLY A 382 40.76 5.45 12.84
C GLY A 382 39.54 4.72 13.38
N LYS A 383 38.46 4.62 12.59
CA LYS A 383 37.26 3.86 12.97
C LYS A 383 37.28 2.47 12.40
N GLN A 384 36.83 1.51 13.19
CA GLN A 384 36.58 0.16 12.69
C GLN A 384 35.37 0.14 11.75
N ALA A 385 35.55 -0.47 10.59
CA ALA A 385 34.47 -0.69 9.64
C ALA A 385 34.18 -2.19 9.53
N ARG A 386 32.91 -2.55 9.36
CA ARG A 386 32.42 -3.90 9.16
C ARG A 386 31.46 -3.92 7.99
N ILE A 387 31.62 -4.87 7.07
CA ILE A 387 30.70 -5.10 5.95
C ILE A 387 29.81 -6.28 6.32
N VAL A 388 28.50 -6.04 6.37
CA VAL A 388 27.49 -7.05 6.68
C VAL A 388 27.00 -7.64 5.38
N ILE A 389 27.23 -8.93 5.17
CA ILE A 389 26.91 -9.61 3.91
C ILE A 389 26.74 -11.10 4.11
N ASP A 390 25.75 -11.68 3.43
CA ASP A 390 25.59 -13.12 3.29
C ASP A 390 26.39 -13.61 2.06
N ARG A 391 27.51 -14.26 2.31
CA ARG A 391 28.43 -14.76 1.27
C ARG A 391 27.85 -15.92 0.45
N GLU A 392 26.83 -16.60 0.96
CA GLU A 392 26.19 -17.70 0.21
C GLU A 392 25.22 -17.19 -0.85
N HIS A 393 24.73 -15.94 -0.66
CA HIS A 393 23.71 -15.34 -1.51
C HIS A 393 24.17 -14.01 -2.13
N THR A 394 25.43 -13.89 -2.54
CA THR A 394 25.96 -12.67 -3.19
C THR A 394 26.43 -12.95 -4.62
N ALA A 395 26.26 -11.97 -5.50
CA ALA A 395 26.83 -12.00 -6.85
C ALA A 395 28.28 -11.48 -6.90
N ALA A 396 28.84 -10.99 -5.77
CA ALA A 396 30.14 -10.35 -5.71
C ALA A 396 31.22 -11.20 -5.02
N GLU A 397 31.06 -12.52 -4.87
CA GLU A 397 31.98 -13.37 -4.11
C GLU A 397 33.43 -13.26 -4.60
N THR A 398 33.67 -13.17 -5.92
CA THR A 398 35.00 -12.98 -6.48
C THR A 398 35.67 -11.68 -6.00
N LEU A 399 34.90 -10.61 -5.87
CA LEU A 399 35.37 -9.32 -5.36
C LEU A 399 35.60 -9.37 -3.86
N ILE A 400 34.69 -9.99 -3.11
CA ILE A 400 34.83 -10.20 -1.65
C ILE A 400 36.10 -11.01 -1.34
N ALA A 401 36.32 -12.10 -2.04
CA ALA A 401 37.52 -12.92 -1.83
C ALA A 401 38.84 -12.15 -2.07
N ARG A 402 38.85 -11.22 -3.04
CA ARG A 402 40.03 -10.36 -3.26
C ARG A 402 40.24 -9.34 -2.13
N LEU A 403 39.17 -8.73 -1.62
CA LEU A 403 39.26 -7.80 -0.50
C LEU A 403 39.67 -8.55 0.79
N ASP A 404 39.06 -9.69 1.07
CA ASP A 404 39.29 -10.50 2.28
C ASP A 404 40.72 -11.00 2.37
N ALA A 405 41.43 -11.14 1.24
CA ALA A 405 42.85 -11.50 1.18
C ALA A 405 43.78 -10.37 1.68
N LEU A 406 43.29 -9.16 1.87
CA LEU A 406 44.08 -8.02 2.35
C LEU A 406 44.18 -8.02 3.88
N PRO A 407 45.34 -7.68 4.46
CA PRO A 407 45.48 -7.53 5.91
C PRO A 407 44.52 -6.54 6.54
N GLU A 408 44.21 -5.45 5.81
CA GLU A 408 43.28 -4.38 6.23
C GLU A 408 41.83 -4.85 6.32
N TYR A 409 41.48 -5.95 5.66
CA TYR A 409 40.16 -6.55 5.64
C TYR A 409 40.01 -7.76 6.58
N SER A 410 41.04 -8.07 7.36
CA SER A 410 40.96 -9.16 8.34
C SER A 410 39.85 -8.93 9.34
N GLY A 411 38.81 -9.77 9.30
CA GLY A 411 37.59 -9.67 10.14
C GLY A 411 36.71 -8.49 9.82
N VAL A 412 36.76 -7.89 8.63
CA VAL A 412 35.87 -6.82 8.20
C VAL A 412 34.50 -7.36 7.76
N PHE A 413 34.48 -8.53 7.12
CA PHE A 413 33.24 -9.17 6.69
C PHE A 413 32.56 -9.89 7.85
N LEU A 414 31.29 -9.57 8.10
CA LEU A 414 30.41 -10.20 9.10
C LEU A 414 29.20 -10.79 8.43
N THR A 415 28.74 -11.92 8.93
CA THR A 415 27.40 -12.41 8.59
C THR A 415 26.32 -11.52 9.22
N PRO A 416 25.09 -11.48 8.68
CA PRO A 416 23.98 -10.74 9.27
C PRO A 416 23.72 -11.07 10.75
N ALA A 417 23.88 -12.34 11.15
CA ALA A 417 23.71 -12.80 12.52
C ALA A 417 24.82 -12.29 13.46
N GLU A 418 26.08 -12.37 13.03
CA GLU A 418 27.23 -11.86 13.80
C GLU A 418 27.12 -10.34 13.98
N ALA A 419 26.77 -9.60 12.93
CA ALA A 419 26.61 -8.15 12.97
C ALA A 419 25.53 -7.74 13.97
N PHE A 420 24.40 -8.41 13.98
CA PHE A 420 23.30 -8.14 14.92
C PHE A 420 23.73 -8.39 16.39
N LEU A 421 24.49 -9.44 16.64
CA LEU A 421 24.97 -9.78 17.99
C LEU A 421 26.08 -8.84 18.50
N GLN A 422 26.89 -8.28 17.60
CA GLN A 422 28.05 -7.45 17.96
C GLN A 422 27.75 -5.95 17.91
N MET A 423 26.61 -5.53 17.33
CA MET A 423 26.22 -4.13 17.17
C MET A 423 26.18 -3.40 18.52
N ARG A 424 26.66 -2.16 18.54
CA ARG A 424 26.71 -1.30 19.71
C ARG A 424 25.76 -0.13 19.58
N ALA A 425 25.43 0.53 20.68
CA ALA A 425 24.53 1.68 20.69
C ALA A 425 25.08 2.91 19.92
N ASP A 426 26.41 3.01 19.78
CA ASP A 426 27.12 4.06 19.07
C ASP A 426 27.57 3.67 17.64
N THR A 427 27.08 2.53 17.13
CA THR A 427 27.30 2.09 15.77
C THR A 427 26.59 2.99 14.76
N LEU A 428 27.32 3.41 13.71
CA LEU A 428 26.73 4.02 12.52
C LEU A 428 26.50 2.95 11.47
N LEU A 429 25.27 2.75 11.06
CA LEU A 429 24.89 1.88 9.96
C LEU A 429 24.82 2.65 8.66
N VAL A 430 25.66 2.30 7.69
CA VAL A 430 25.64 2.87 6.33
C VAL A 430 24.98 1.88 5.39
N VAL A 431 23.83 2.24 4.85
CA VAL A 431 23.13 1.46 3.83
C VAL A 431 23.56 1.99 2.47
N VAL A 432 24.07 1.13 1.61
CA VAL A 432 24.54 1.45 0.27
C VAL A 432 23.73 0.70 -0.77
N ASP A 433 23.54 1.33 -1.93
CA ASP A 433 22.92 0.73 -3.11
C ASP A 433 21.47 0.23 -2.92
N THR A 434 20.80 0.72 -1.93
CA THR A 434 19.36 0.58 -1.73
C THR A 434 18.82 1.64 -0.78
N ASN A 435 17.56 2.04 -1.01
CA ASN A 435 16.82 2.89 -0.07
C ASN A 435 15.61 2.18 0.54
N ARG A 436 15.38 0.90 0.22
CA ARG A 436 14.22 0.11 0.62
C ARG A 436 14.51 -0.72 1.87
N PRO A 437 13.70 -0.54 2.95
CA PRO A 437 13.89 -1.32 4.19
C PRO A 437 13.70 -2.83 4.01
N ASP A 438 12.86 -3.25 3.07
CA ASP A 438 12.56 -4.65 2.77
C ASP A 438 13.61 -5.33 1.87
N MET A 439 14.53 -4.55 1.29
CA MET A 439 15.56 -5.04 0.38
C MET A 439 16.97 -5.04 0.98
N VAL A 440 17.16 -4.47 2.17
CA VAL A 440 18.48 -4.47 2.82
C VAL A 440 18.91 -5.87 3.21
N GLU A 441 20.22 -6.08 3.36
CA GLU A 441 20.82 -7.35 3.75
C GLU A 441 20.26 -7.89 5.08
N ASN A 442 20.03 -7.01 6.07
CA ASN A 442 19.43 -7.37 7.36
C ASN A 442 18.44 -6.29 7.84
N PRO A 443 17.12 -6.50 7.66
CA PRO A 443 16.10 -5.58 8.14
C PRO A 443 16.10 -5.38 9.66
N GLN A 444 16.40 -6.42 10.45
CA GLN A 444 16.43 -6.34 11.92
C GLN A 444 17.58 -5.45 12.41
N LEU A 445 18.73 -5.51 11.73
CA LEU A 445 19.87 -4.64 12.02
C LEU A 445 19.50 -3.16 11.72
N LEU A 446 18.80 -2.90 10.62
CA LEU A 446 18.32 -1.57 10.27
C LEU A 446 17.35 -1.00 11.32
N GLU A 447 16.37 -1.79 11.76
CA GLU A 447 15.39 -1.38 12.77
C GLU A 447 16.01 -1.12 14.15
N SER A 448 17.07 -1.85 14.48
CA SER A 448 17.74 -1.78 15.79
C SER A 448 18.79 -0.67 15.88
N CYS A 449 19.23 -0.11 14.75
CA CYS A 449 20.29 0.89 14.71
C CYS A 449 19.74 2.31 14.90
N ASN A 450 20.31 3.08 15.85
CA ASN A 450 19.88 4.45 16.15
C ASN A 450 20.38 5.49 15.14
N ARG A 451 21.44 5.21 14.40
CA ARG A 451 22.08 6.13 13.45
C ARG A 451 22.26 5.44 12.11
N VAL A 452 21.46 5.85 11.15
CA VAL A 452 21.47 5.29 9.79
C VAL A 452 21.90 6.37 8.79
N ALA A 453 22.80 6.02 7.88
CA ALA A 453 23.15 6.77 6.70
C ALA A 453 22.76 6.00 5.44
N VAL A 454 22.23 6.66 4.43
CA VAL A 454 21.83 6.03 3.15
C VAL A 454 22.60 6.70 2.00
N ILE A 455 23.22 5.89 1.14
CA ILE A 455 23.89 6.31 -0.10
C ILE A 455 23.34 5.44 -1.22
N ASP A 456 22.51 6.02 -2.09
CA ASP A 456 21.79 5.24 -3.08
C ASP A 456 21.49 6.04 -4.36
N HIS A 457 21.51 5.35 -5.50
CA HIS A 457 21.20 5.88 -6.83
C HIS A 457 19.88 5.35 -7.42
N HIS A 458 19.21 4.44 -6.75
CA HIS A 458 17.94 3.89 -7.20
C HIS A 458 16.82 4.92 -7.08
N ARG A 459 15.80 4.82 -7.93
CA ARG A 459 14.59 5.61 -7.77
C ARG A 459 13.90 5.27 -6.45
N ARG A 460 13.48 6.32 -5.73
CA ARG A 460 12.82 6.12 -4.44
C ARG A 460 11.51 5.36 -4.61
N ALA A 461 11.33 4.29 -3.85
CA ALA A 461 10.10 3.50 -3.80
C ALA A 461 9.05 4.17 -2.88
N ALA A 462 7.82 3.64 -2.87
CA ALA A 462 6.78 4.11 -1.95
C ALA A 462 7.19 3.89 -0.48
N THR A 463 7.84 2.74 -0.19
CA THR A 463 8.47 2.44 1.10
C THR A 463 9.97 2.68 0.99
N TYR A 464 10.51 3.57 1.82
CA TYR A 464 11.94 3.89 1.86
C TYR A 464 12.37 4.19 3.30
N ILE A 465 13.69 4.22 3.55
CA ILE A 465 14.28 4.52 4.87
C ILE A 465 14.09 6.01 5.16
N GLU A 466 13.06 6.36 5.95
CA GLU A 466 12.63 7.76 6.17
C GLU A 466 13.52 8.52 7.14
N ASN A 467 14.01 7.89 8.21
CA ASN A 467 14.65 8.55 9.35
C ASN A 467 16.18 8.42 9.31
N ALA A 468 16.80 8.45 8.12
CA ALA A 468 18.24 8.45 8.01
C ALA A 468 18.84 9.79 8.49
N ALA A 469 19.85 9.73 9.39
CA ALA A 469 20.62 10.89 9.85
C ALA A 469 21.42 11.54 8.70
N PHE A 470 21.73 10.75 7.67
CA PHE A 470 22.38 11.19 6.44
C PHE A 470 21.74 10.48 5.27
N ASN A 471 21.37 11.24 4.22
CA ASN A 471 20.76 10.69 3.02
C ASN A 471 21.40 11.35 1.79
N PHE A 472 22.26 10.59 1.10
CA PHE A 472 22.86 10.98 -0.17
C PHE A 472 22.25 10.14 -1.29
N HIS A 473 21.08 10.57 -1.72
CA HIS A 473 20.30 9.92 -2.74
C HIS A 473 20.31 10.73 -4.04
N GLU A 474 20.83 10.13 -5.13
CA GLU A 474 21.03 10.76 -6.44
C GLU A 474 20.65 9.82 -7.58
N PRO A 475 19.39 9.81 -8.04
CA PRO A 475 18.92 8.88 -9.10
C PRO A 475 19.58 9.09 -10.47
N TYR A 476 20.35 10.16 -10.61
CA TYR A 476 21.10 10.48 -11.85
C TYR A 476 22.53 9.96 -11.85
N ALA A 477 23.02 9.50 -10.72
CA ALA A 477 24.31 8.82 -10.65
C ALA A 477 24.21 7.45 -11.32
N SER A 478 25.30 7.00 -11.89
CA SER A 478 25.33 5.69 -12.54
C SER A 478 25.23 4.54 -11.54
N SER A 479 25.78 4.72 -10.35
CA SER A 479 25.96 3.68 -9.33
C SER A 479 26.16 4.28 -7.94
N ALA A 480 25.98 3.47 -6.89
CA ALA A 480 26.33 3.85 -5.52
C ALA A 480 27.86 4.01 -5.36
N SER A 481 28.65 3.21 -6.08
CA SER A 481 30.13 3.34 -6.15
C SER A 481 30.55 4.69 -6.75
N GLU A 482 29.84 5.24 -7.73
CA GLU A 482 30.06 6.62 -8.22
C GLU A 482 29.85 7.62 -7.10
N LEU A 483 28.72 7.55 -6.38
CA LEU A 483 28.39 8.46 -5.29
C LEU A 483 29.43 8.41 -4.16
N VAL A 484 29.82 7.19 -3.76
CA VAL A 484 30.88 7.01 -2.74
C VAL A 484 32.20 7.58 -3.25
N THR A 485 32.56 7.36 -4.52
CA THR A 485 33.77 7.92 -5.12
C THR A 485 33.77 9.45 -5.10
N GLU A 486 32.61 10.08 -5.37
CA GLU A 486 32.48 11.53 -5.24
C GLU A 486 32.70 12.04 -3.81
N LEU A 487 32.18 11.34 -2.81
CA LEU A 487 32.43 11.67 -1.41
C LEU A 487 33.92 11.50 -1.07
N LEU A 488 34.54 10.41 -1.52
CA LEU A 488 35.93 10.11 -1.26
C LEU A 488 36.89 11.19 -1.76
N GLN A 489 36.60 11.88 -2.88
CA GLN A 489 37.40 12.99 -3.38
C GLN A 489 37.56 14.14 -2.38
N TYR A 490 36.68 14.25 -1.37
CA TYR A 490 36.71 15.28 -0.32
C TYR A 490 37.04 14.68 1.07
N LEU A 491 37.03 13.35 1.20
CA LEU A 491 37.23 12.66 2.47
C LEU A 491 38.65 12.12 2.65
N VAL A 492 39.30 11.71 1.57
CA VAL A 492 40.60 11.02 1.60
C VAL A 492 41.52 11.54 0.50
N GLU A 493 42.84 11.32 0.66
CA GLU A 493 43.78 11.51 -0.42
C GLU A 493 43.80 10.26 -1.34
N PRO A 494 44.14 10.38 -2.62
CA PRO A 494 44.21 9.22 -3.53
C PRO A 494 45.11 8.08 -3.02
N THR A 495 46.11 8.38 -2.23
CA THR A 495 47.06 7.42 -1.64
C THR A 495 46.47 6.68 -0.41
N ASP A 496 45.38 7.13 0.17
CA ASP A 496 44.72 6.46 1.29
C ASP A 496 43.83 5.29 0.82
N LEU A 497 43.41 5.30 -0.44
CA LEU A 497 42.59 4.28 -1.06
C LEU A 497 43.48 3.13 -1.52
N LEU A 498 43.20 1.93 -1.04
CA LEU A 498 43.93 0.72 -1.51
C LEU A 498 43.60 0.47 -2.98
N ARG A 499 44.54 -0.13 -3.70
CA ARG A 499 44.40 -0.48 -5.12
C ARG A 499 43.14 -1.35 -5.36
N GLU A 500 42.94 -2.31 -4.49
CA GLU A 500 41.81 -3.24 -4.53
C GLU A 500 40.48 -2.52 -4.23
N GLU A 501 40.45 -1.55 -3.29
CA GLU A 501 39.29 -0.73 -3.02
C GLU A 501 38.94 0.17 -4.21
N ALA A 502 39.96 0.77 -4.81
CA ALA A 502 39.78 1.56 -6.05
C ALA A 502 39.25 0.67 -7.19
N GLY A 503 39.75 -0.55 -7.30
CA GLY A 503 39.27 -1.56 -8.25
C GLY A 503 37.84 -2.00 -7.97
N ALA A 504 37.45 -2.17 -6.70
CA ALA A 504 36.09 -2.54 -6.28
C ALA A 504 35.07 -1.46 -6.65
N LEU A 505 35.35 -0.20 -6.33
CA LEU A 505 34.54 0.94 -6.71
C LEU A 505 34.38 1.06 -8.24
N LEU A 506 35.47 0.86 -8.99
CA LEU A 506 35.42 0.90 -10.44
C LEU A 506 34.60 -0.30 -11.01
N ALA A 507 34.67 -1.47 -10.37
CA ALA A 507 33.86 -2.63 -10.76
C ALA A 507 32.34 -2.34 -10.60
N GLY A 508 31.93 -1.68 -9.51
CA GLY A 508 30.55 -1.25 -9.30
C GLY A 508 30.09 -0.31 -10.42
N ILE A 509 30.88 0.73 -10.72
CA ILE A 509 30.58 1.66 -11.83
C ILE A 509 30.47 0.90 -13.17
N VAL A 510 31.38 -0.01 -13.46
CA VAL A 510 31.40 -0.81 -14.71
C VAL A 510 30.19 -1.73 -14.80
N LEU A 511 29.74 -2.34 -13.68
CA LEU A 511 28.56 -3.19 -13.62
C LEU A 511 27.32 -2.41 -14.05
N ASP A 512 27.03 -1.32 -13.38
CA ASP A 512 25.78 -0.55 -13.52
C ASP A 512 25.71 0.25 -14.82
N THR A 513 26.86 0.65 -15.34
CA THR A 513 26.98 1.32 -16.64
C THR A 513 27.01 0.35 -17.82
N LYS A 514 27.01 -0.96 -17.57
CA LYS A 514 27.23 -2.00 -18.58
C LYS A 514 28.49 -1.72 -19.43
N HIS A 515 29.61 -1.49 -18.75
CA HIS A 515 30.89 -1.06 -19.36
C HIS A 515 30.82 0.31 -20.04
N PHE A 516 30.16 1.30 -19.42
CA PHE A 516 29.99 2.71 -19.83
C PHE A 516 29.03 3.03 -20.98
N PRO A 517 28.33 2.11 -21.68
CA PRO A 517 27.34 2.52 -22.69
C PRO A 517 26.00 2.98 -22.12
N GLN A 518 25.68 2.66 -20.87
CA GLN A 518 24.40 3.01 -20.25
C GLN A 518 24.60 3.88 -19.01
N ARG A 519 23.63 4.79 -18.73
CA ARG A 519 23.60 5.66 -17.52
C ARG A 519 24.90 6.40 -17.22
N THR A 520 25.75 6.63 -18.22
CA THR A 520 27.07 7.25 -18.04
C THR A 520 27.00 8.72 -18.34
N GLY A 521 27.35 9.53 -17.33
CA GLY A 521 27.47 10.98 -17.45
C GLY A 521 28.89 11.48 -17.29
N GLY A 522 29.08 12.79 -17.32
CA GLY A 522 30.40 13.41 -17.07
C GLY A 522 30.94 13.07 -15.68
N ARG A 523 30.06 12.96 -14.66
CA ARG A 523 30.41 12.59 -13.29
C ARG A 523 30.97 11.16 -13.19
N THR A 524 30.40 10.23 -13.95
CA THR A 524 30.85 8.85 -14.01
C THR A 524 32.30 8.74 -14.52
N PHE A 525 32.62 9.48 -15.60
CA PHE A 525 33.99 9.53 -16.11
C PHE A 525 34.97 10.24 -15.15
N GLU A 526 34.54 11.30 -14.45
CA GLU A 526 35.33 11.97 -13.43
C GLU A 526 35.65 11.01 -12.25
N ALA A 527 34.65 10.23 -11.78
CA ALA A 527 34.82 9.22 -10.75
C ALA A 527 35.76 8.10 -11.22
N ALA A 528 35.55 7.55 -12.42
CA ALA A 528 36.42 6.52 -12.99
C ALA A 528 37.88 7.02 -13.16
N ALA A 529 38.08 8.28 -13.58
CA ALA A 529 39.39 8.88 -13.68
C ALA A 529 40.06 9.07 -12.31
N PHE A 530 39.31 9.42 -11.27
CA PHE A 530 39.83 9.50 -9.89
C PHE A 530 40.28 8.10 -9.42
N LEU A 531 39.45 7.06 -9.59
CA LEU A 531 39.77 5.69 -9.19
C LEU A 531 40.99 5.16 -9.95
N ARG A 532 41.13 5.47 -11.23
CA ARG A 532 42.29 5.10 -12.02
C ARG A 532 43.58 5.74 -11.48
N ARG A 533 43.53 7.01 -11.08
CA ARG A 533 44.66 7.70 -10.43
C ARG A 533 44.98 7.13 -9.05
N SER A 534 43.96 6.63 -8.33
CA SER A 534 44.11 5.97 -7.04
C SER A 534 44.61 4.50 -7.15
N GLY A 535 44.90 4.02 -8.34
CA GLY A 535 45.52 2.73 -8.56
C GLY A 535 44.65 1.61 -9.12
N ALA A 536 43.35 1.88 -9.39
CA ALA A 536 42.50 0.88 -10.02
C ALA A 536 43.07 0.42 -11.38
N ASP A 537 43.12 -0.91 -11.58
CA ASP A 537 43.56 -1.52 -12.84
C ASP A 537 42.36 -2.04 -13.62
N THR A 538 42.12 -1.44 -14.79
CA THR A 538 40.99 -1.79 -15.65
C THR A 538 41.04 -3.24 -16.14
N ALA A 539 42.23 -3.81 -16.33
CA ALA A 539 42.36 -5.22 -16.72
C ALA A 539 41.98 -6.17 -15.59
N GLU A 540 42.36 -5.83 -14.33
CA GLU A 540 41.95 -6.58 -13.16
C GLU A 540 40.42 -6.46 -12.92
N VAL A 541 39.85 -5.27 -13.12
CA VAL A 541 38.42 -5.07 -13.04
C VAL A 541 37.69 -5.92 -14.09
N GLN A 542 38.20 -5.94 -15.34
CA GLN A 542 37.60 -6.75 -16.40
C GLN A 542 37.60 -8.25 -16.07
N ARG A 543 38.59 -8.74 -15.35
CA ARG A 543 38.66 -10.16 -14.91
C ARG A 543 37.57 -10.54 -13.91
N LEU A 544 37.01 -9.57 -13.14
CA LEU A 544 35.90 -9.82 -12.23
C LEU A 544 34.60 -10.18 -12.97
N PHE A 545 34.48 -9.78 -14.23
CA PHE A 545 33.31 -10.06 -15.08
C PHE A 545 33.47 -11.31 -15.96
N GLN A 546 34.55 -12.08 -15.79
CA GLN A 546 34.72 -13.34 -16.49
C GLN A 546 33.80 -14.40 -15.90
N GLY A 547 32.86 -14.90 -16.70
CA GLY A 547 31.94 -15.98 -16.32
C GLY A 547 32.46 -17.35 -16.72
N ASP A 548 31.82 -18.40 -16.22
CA ASP A 548 32.12 -19.78 -16.56
C ASP A 548 31.69 -20.10 -18.00
N LEU A 549 32.40 -21.01 -18.66
CA LEU A 549 32.10 -21.46 -20.01
C LEU A 549 30.68 -22.04 -20.11
N LYS A 550 30.19 -22.71 -19.07
CA LYS A 550 28.84 -23.28 -19.01
C LYS A 550 27.77 -22.18 -19.06
N ASP A 551 27.93 -21.12 -18.28
CA ASP A 551 27.00 -19.99 -18.24
C ASP A 551 26.99 -19.24 -19.57
N MET A 552 28.18 -19.11 -20.18
CA MET A 552 28.32 -18.52 -21.50
C MET A 552 27.59 -19.33 -22.59
N VAL A 553 27.70 -20.66 -22.58
CA VAL A 553 26.97 -21.54 -23.49
C VAL A 553 25.46 -21.39 -23.30
N THR A 554 24.98 -21.44 -22.07
CA THR A 554 23.54 -21.25 -21.75
C THR A 554 23.02 -19.89 -22.26
N LYS A 555 23.77 -18.83 -22.02
CA LYS A 555 23.44 -17.49 -22.50
C LYS A 555 23.37 -17.42 -24.03
N TYR A 556 24.34 -17.99 -24.74
CA TYR A 556 24.32 -18.01 -26.20
C TYR A 556 23.22 -18.89 -26.79
N ASP A 557 22.83 -19.96 -26.11
CA ASP A 557 21.67 -20.77 -26.50
C ASP A 557 20.36 -19.99 -26.42
N ILE A 558 20.21 -19.14 -25.40
CA ILE A 558 19.08 -18.20 -25.29
C ILE A 558 19.10 -17.19 -26.46
N ILE A 559 20.25 -16.54 -26.69
CA ILE A 559 20.40 -15.53 -27.73
C ILE A 559 20.11 -16.10 -29.12
N ARG A 560 20.57 -17.31 -29.41
CA ARG A 560 20.37 -17.97 -30.71
C ARG A 560 18.90 -18.26 -31.03
N ARG A 561 18.02 -18.38 -30.01
CA ARG A 561 16.57 -18.59 -30.17
C ARG A 561 15.80 -17.31 -30.41
N ALA A 562 16.46 -16.15 -30.29
CA ALA A 562 15.79 -14.87 -30.42
C ALA A 562 15.24 -14.64 -31.83
N GLU A 563 13.98 -14.24 -31.91
CA GLU A 563 13.28 -13.83 -33.11
C GLU A 563 13.03 -12.31 -33.07
N MET A 564 13.08 -11.69 -34.27
CA MET A 564 12.81 -10.26 -34.36
C MET A 564 11.34 -9.99 -34.55
N TYR A 565 10.78 -9.17 -33.66
CA TYR A 565 9.43 -8.64 -33.77
C TYR A 565 9.46 -7.16 -34.16
N ARG A 566 8.66 -6.74 -35.15
CA ARG A 566 8.62 -5.36 -35.69
C ARG A 566 9.99 -4.79 -36.08
N SER A 567 10.98 -5.63 -36.40
CA SER A 567 12.35 -5.30 -36.79
C SER A 567 13.23 -4.62 -35.72
N ASN A 568 12.70 -4.24 -34.57
CA ASN A 568 13.45 -3.54 -33.52
C ASN A 568 13.28 -4.16 -32.11
N ILE A 569 12.56 -5.25 -31.98
CA ILE A 569 12.36 -5.97 -30.74
C ILE A 569 12.85 -7.41 -30.90
N ALA A 570 13.72 -7.87 -30.03
CA ALA A 570 14.16 -9.24 -29.97
C ALA A 570 13.37 -10.00 -28.88
N VAL A 571 12.77 -11.13 -29.24
CA VAL A 571 12.04 -12.01 -28.31
C VAL A 571 12.65 -13.40 -28.36
N SER A 572 13.13 -13.90 -27.22
CA SER A 572 13.65 -15.26 -27.07
C SER A 572 12.76 -16.06 -26.14
N VAL A 573 12.43 -17.30 -26.54
CA VAL A 573 11.63 -18.22 -25.75
C VAL A 573 12.43 -19.49 -25.48
N VAL A 574 12.50 -19.90 -24.23
CA VAL A 574 13.16 -21.13 -23.80
C VAL A 574 12.16 -21.98 -23.04
N GLU A 575 11.79 -23.11 -23.66
CA GLU A 575 10.81 -24.04 -23.08
C GLU A 575 11.44 -25.03 -22.11
N GLU A 576 12.73 -25.35 -22.29
CA GLU A 576 13.42 -26.30 -21.45
C GLU A 576 13.69 -25.72 -20.05
N PRO A 577 13.43 -26.50 -19.01
CA PRO A 577 13.72 -26.06 -17.63
C PRO A 577 15.25 -26.03 -17.38
N GLY A 578 15.67 -25.12 -16.48
CA GLY A 578 17.07 -25.02 -16.05
C GLY A 578 17.81 -23.77 -16.51
N VAL A 579 17.09 -22.79 -17.07
CA VAL A 579 17.64 -21.45 -17.31
C VAL A 579 17.69 -20.71 -15.97
N ASP A 580 18.90 -20.26 -15.61
CA ASP A 580 19.09 -19.38 -14.47
C ASP A 580 18.64 -17.96 -14.78
N ARG A 581 18.09 -17.28 -13.77
CA ARG A 581 17.61 -15.90 -13.85
C ARG A 581 18.71 -14.92 -14.31
N VAL A 582 19.95 -15.14 -13.87
CA VAL A 582 21.11 -14.32 -14.23
C VAL A 582 21.44 -14.49 -15.70
N ALA A 583 21.48 -15.73 -16.19
CA ALA A 583 21.75 -16.03 -17.60
C ALA A 583 20.68 -15.42 -18.53
N ALA A 584 19.40 -15.50 -18.14
CA ALA A 584 18.30 -14.90 -18.90
C ALA A 584 18.40 -13.36 -18.94
N ALA A 585 18.74 -12.73 -17.81
CA ALA A 585 18.91 -11.29 -17.72
C ALA A 585 20.11 -10.81 -18.59
N GLN A 586 21.24 -11.52 -18.52
CA GLN A 586 22.43 -11.24 -19.33
C GLN A 586 22.15 -11.44 -20.83
N ALA A 587 21.42 -12.49 -21.19
CA ALA A 587 21.02 -12.72 -22.60
C ALA A 587 20.14 -11.58 -23.11
N ALA A 588 19.21 -11.07 -22.30
CA ALA A 588 18.40 -9.91 -22.66
C ALA A 588 19.26 -8.64 -22.85
N ASP A 589 20.26 -8.41 -21.99
CA ASP A 589 21.21 -7.31 -22.15
C ASP A 589 22.05 -7.47 -23.46
N ASP A 590 22.56 -8.68 -23.74
CA ASP A 590 23.37 -8.94 -24.94
C ASP A 590 22.55 -8.79 -26.23
N LEU A 591 21.28 -9.16 -26.25
CA LEU A 591 20.38 -8.95 -27.38
C LEU A 591 20.24 -7.47 -27.75
N LEU A 592 20.36 -6.53 -26.80
CA LEU A 592 20.38 -5.09 -27.09
C LEU A 592 21.65 -4.62 -27.81
N THR A 593 22.71 -5.42 -27.81
CA THR A 593 23.95 -5.10 -28.58
C THR A 593 23.81 -5.38 -30.08
N LEU A 594 22.75 -6.08 -30.48
CA LEU A 594 22.49 -6.38 -31.89
C LEU A 594 22.00 -5.13 -32.62
N LYS A 595 22.53 -4.92 -33.82
CA LYS A 595 22.17 -3.76 -34.64
C LYS A 595 20.68 -3.71 -34.94
N GLY A 596 20.02 -2.61 -34.54
CA GLY A 596 18.61 -2.36 -34.81
C GLY A 596 17.69 -2.79 -33.68
N VAL A 597 18.18 -3.50 -32.68
CA VAL A 597 17.37 -3.89 -31.50
C VAL A 597 17.27 -2.72 -30.52
N GLN A 598 16.04 -2.34 -30.16
CA GLN A 598 15.73 -1.29 -29.19
C GLN A 598 15.18 -1.85 -27.88
N ALA A 599 14.55 -3.03 -27.91
CA ALA A 599 14.10 -3.76 -26.73
C ALA A 599 14.27 -5.27 -26.93
N SER A 600 14.47 -5.98 -25.82
CA SER A 600 14.63 -7.43 -25.78
C SER A 600 13.78 -8.04 -24.67
N PHE A 601 13.21 -9.21 -24.95
CA PHE A 601 12.41 -9.99 -24.01
C PHE A 601 12.91 -11.44 -24.04
N VAL A 602 13.24 -11.97 -22.87
CA VAL A 602 13.62 -13.38 -22.68
C VAL A 602 12.57 -14.04 -21.81
N ILE A 603 11.89 -15.04 -22.35
CA ILE A 603 10.82 -15.80 -21.70
C ILE A 603 11.34 -17.21 -21.44
N TYR A 604 11.24 -17.70 -20.19
CA TYR A 604 11.76 -19.00 -19.83
C TYR A 604 10.97 -19.64 -18.67
N ALA A 605 10.93 -20.97 -18.63
CA ALA A 605 10.29 -21.73 -17.56
C ALA A 605 11.23 -21.90 -16.37
N ALA A 606 10.77 -21.57 -15.17
CA ALA A 606 11.49 -21.80 -13.91
C ALA A 606 10.51 -21.97 -12.73
N GLU A 607 10.78 -22.92 -11.84
CA GLU A 607 10.08 -23.12 -10.56
C GLU A 607 8.54 -23.21 -10.66
N GLY A 608 8.02 -23.85 -11.71
CA GLY A 608 6.57 -24.01 -11.90
C GLY A 608 5.83 -22.78 -12.43
N ALA A 609 6.56 -21.74 -12.83
CA ALA A 609 6.04 -20.52 -13.44
C ALA A 609 6.84 -20.16 -14.71
N VAL A 610 6.34 -19.27 -15.50
CA VAL A 610 7.07 -18.63 -16.59
C VAL A 610 7.60 -17.28 -16.14
N LEU A 611 8.91 -17.09 -16.27
CA LEU A 611 9.59 -15.85 -15.96
C LEU A 611 9.92 -15.10 -17.25
N MET A 612 9.91 -13.77 -17.14
CA MET A 612 10.28 -12.89 -18.24
C MET A 612 11.29 -11.84 -17.78
N SER A 613 12.37 -11.68 -18.54
CA SER A 613 13.34 -10.59 -18.38
C SER A 613 13.25 -9.67 -19.57
N ALA A 614 13.02 -8.38 -19.36
CA ALA A 614 12.93 -7.38 -20.42
C ALA A 614 13.97 -6.29 -20.24
N ARG A 615 14.53 -5.82 -21.36
CA ARG A 615 15.51 -4.74 -21.44
C ARG A 615 15.18 -3.78 -22.57
N SER A 616 15.62 -2.52 -22.45
CA SER A 616 15.42 -1.48 -23.47
C SER A 616 16.55 -0.46 -23.47
N LEU A 617 16.81 0.13 -24.63
CA LEU A 617 17.70 1.30 -24.76
C LEU A 617 17.03 2.62 -24.34
N GLY A 618 15.75 2.59 -23.91
CA GLY A 618 15.00 3.70 -23.35
C GLY A 618 13.98 4.34 -24.29
N GLU A 619 13.90 3.95 -25.55
CA GLU A 619 12.84 4.41 -26.47
C GLU A 619 11.54 3.64 -26.26
N ILE A 620 11.64 2.36 -25.96
CA ILE A 620 10.52 1.47 -25.62
C ILE A 620 10.49 1.30 -24.10
N ASN A 621 9.37 1.67 -23.46
CA ASN A 621 9.23 1.52 -22.00
C ASN A 621 8.79 0.10 -21.63
N VAL A 622 9.76 -0.74 -21.26
CA VAL A 622 9.49 -2.15 -20.91
C VAL A 622 8.73 -2.30 -19.59
N GLN A 623 8.75 -1.32 -18.71
CA GLN A 623 7.96 -1.33 -17.47
C GLN A 623 6.46 -1.35 -17.79
N VAL A 624 5.99 -0.42 -18.62
CA VAL A 624 4.57 -0.32 -18.99
C VAL A 624 4.07 -1.59 -19.69
N ILE A 625 4.95 -2.21 -20.48
CA ILE A 625 4.64 -3.46 -21.18
C ILE A 625 4.49 -4.61 -20.19
N LEU A 626 5.43 -4.77 -19.25
CA LEU A 626 5.38 -5.89 -18.30
C LEU A 626 4.38 -5.66 -17.16
N GLU A 627 4.04 -4.43 -16.79
CA GLU A 627 2.95 -4.13 -15.85
C GLU A 627 1.59 -4.64 -16.38
N ALA A 628 1.37 -4.59 -17.69
CA ALA A 628 0.17 -5.18 -18.32
C ALA A 628 0.11 -6.73 -18.22
N LEU A 629 1.25 -7.37 -17.94
CA LEU A 629 1.39 -8.82 -17.70
C LEU A 629 1.59 -9.17 -16.22
N GLY A 630 1.30 -8.23 -15.31
CA GLY A 630 1.46 -8.44 -13.86
C GLY A 630 2.89 -8.35 -13.35
N GLY A 631 3.81 -7.83 -14.16
CA GLY A 631 5.21 -7.60 -13.81
C GLY A 631 5.49 -6.19 -13.32
N GLY A 632 6.78 -5.82 -13.27
CA GLY A 632 7.23 -4.49 -12.85
C GLY A 632 8.69 -4.24 -13.16
N GLY A 633 9.17 -3.04 -12.85
CA GLY A 633 10.55 -2.66 -13.07
C GLY A 633 10.72 -1.15 -13.31
N ASN A 634 11.60 -0.79 -14.22
CA ASN A 634 11.78 0.58 -14.71
C ASN A 634 11.70 0.63 -16.25
N SER A 635 11.77 1.83 -16.83
CA SER A 635 11.62 2.02 -18.28
C SER A 635 12.59 1.22 -19.16
N THR A 636 13.77 0.88 -18.63
CA THR A 636 14.82 0.15 -19.36
C THR A 636 15.01 -1.29 -18.91
N THR A 637 14.52 -1.66 -17.73
CA THR A 637 14.69 -3.00 -17.14
C THR A 637 13.42 -3.38 -16.41
N ALA A 638 12.82 -4.50 -16.79
CA ALA A 638 11.60 -5.00 -16.13
C ALA A 638 11.59 -6.53 -16.10
N GLY A 639 10.78 -7.09 -15.21
CA GLY A 639 10.57 -8.54 -15.08
C GLY A 639 9.10 -8.87 -14.79
N ALA A 640 8.68 -10.07 -15.18
CA ALA A 640 7.36 -10.60 -14.85
C ALA A 640 7.46 -12.07 -14.45
N ARG A 641 6.53 -12.50 -13.59
CA ARG A 641 6.32 -13.90 -13.21
C ARG A 641 4.85 -14.23 -13.46
N ILE A 642 4.61 -15.23 -14.28
CA ILE A 642 3.27 -15.66 -14.69
C ILE A 642 3.10 -17.12 -14.31
N GLU A 643 2.13 -17.42 -13.47
CA GLU A 643 1.86 -18.77 -12.95
C GLU A 643 0.88 -19.51 -13.85
N ASP A 644 0.86 -20.84 -13.76
CA ASP A 644 -0.08 -21.74 -14.44
C ASP A 644 -0.16 -21.60 -15.98
N THR A 645 0.99 -21.33 -16.64
CA THR A 645 1.06 -21.12 -18.10
C THR A 645 2.35 -21.72 -18.68
N ASP A 646 2.44 -21.78 -20.00
CA ASP A 646 3.63 -22.21 -20.75
C ASP A 646 4.31 -21.01 -21.44
N PRO A 647 5.62 -21.11 -21.76
CA PRO A 647 6.38 -20.02 -22.35
C PRO A 647 5.84 -19.49 -23.68
N GLU A 648 5.26 -20.34 -24.54
CA GLU A 648 4.72 -19.92 -25.83
C GLU A 648 3.40 -19.16 -25.67
N SER A 649 2.55 -19.55 -24.72
CA SER A 649 1.34 -18.81 -24.37
C SER A 649 1.68 -17.41 -23.83
N VAL A 650 2.75 -17.27 -23.03
CA VAL A 650 3.24 -15.99 -22.53
C VAL A 650 3.81 -15.13 -23.68
N ARG A 651 4.48 -15.76 -24.67
CA ARG A 651 4.93 -15.06 -25.87
C ARG A 651 3.77 -14.43 -26.64
N GLN A 652 2.66 -15.16 -26.80
CA GLN A 652 1.47 -14.64 -27.50
C GLN A 652 0.83 -13.48 -26.73
N GLN A 653 0.75 -13.59 -25.39
CA GLN A 653 0.28 -12.49 -24.53
C GLN A 653 1.18 -11.25 -24.67
N LEU A 654 2.51 -11.42 -24.64
CA LEU A 654 3.46 -10.33 -24.85
C LEU A 654 3.24 -9.65 -26.20
N ILE A 655 3.08 -10.41 -27.29
CA ILE A 655 2.84 -9.85 -28.62
C ILE A 655 1.56 -9.01 -28.62
N GLY A 656 0.47 -9.49 -28.02
CA GLY A 656 -0.77 -8.72 -27.90
C GLY A 656 -0.60 -7.40 -27.12
N VAL A 657 0.19 -7.41 -26.04
CA VAL A 657 0.50 -6.20 -25.26
C VAL A 657 1.39 -5.24 -26.06
N LEU A 658 2.37 -5.77 -26.82
CA LEU A 658 3.23 -4.97 -27.69
C LEU A 658 2.42 -4.31 -28.83
N ASP A 659 1.47 -5.01 -29.43
CA ASP A 659 0.58 -4.44 -30.44
C ASP A 659 -0.24 -3.29 -29.87
N ALA A 660 -0.86 -3.48 -28.71
CA ALA A 660 -1.61 -2.45 -28.02
C ALA A 660 -0.75 -1.25 -27.54
N TYR A 661 0.53 -1.49 -27.25
CA TYR A 661 1.49 -0.43 -26.87
C TYR A 661 1.85 0.48 -28.04
N PHE A 662 1.98 -0.08 -29.25
CA PHE A 662 2.34 0.69 -30.44
C PHE A 662 1.14 1.26 -31.23
N GLU A 663 -0.09 0.82 -30.92
CA GLU A 663 -1.32 1.40 -31.48
C GLU A 663 -1.76 2.68 -30.73
N LYS A 664 -1.20 2.93 -29.57
CA LYS A 664 -1.39 4.19 -28.79
C LYS A 664 -0.36 5.23 -29.18
#